data_cbbe70f7adecfd5a05734839fef39079
#
_entry.id   cbbe70f7adecfd5a05734839fef39079
#
_cell.length_a   1.000
_cell.length_b   1.000
_cell.length_c   1.000
_cell.angle_alpha   90.00
_cell.angle_beta   90.00
_cell.angle_gamma   90.00
#
_symmetry.space_group_name_H-M   'P 1'
#
loop_
_entity.id
_entity.type
_entity.pdbx_description
1 polymer ?
#
loop_
_entity_poly.entity_id
_entity_poly.type
_entity_poly.pdbx_seq_one_letter_code
_entity_poly.pdbx_strand_id
1 'polypeptide(L)'
;MSQEPEPGVLHAQSLLPRVHPPARRGRPPGRRYLLLFILLALVLVVGFVGTYSVSKLQSTSKAAYTLAISTSLSGSQAAPGQEALQGVQLYLDSVNRAGGVNGHTLDLLVFNDKDDVATAQKVAHQVIASPALLMLGPLYSGIAVPSNQIYRNAHLPVISASVSNDAITSNNPFFFRLGTTTTQEASTSATYAFQILGFRNASIVYTDDATYGMPTAQSFASTFTGDGGTVQTLALAQNPAQRQKTLDAIVNTLAHNPKPGIIFLAMLDTYARQVIVALRQHGIIAPMMSTDSPGSDSFAASFSSYPEERSQPGYFTDGLYASSPLLYDSAPAAVQNFSTLYQQTYGKVPGWHAAKYYEAAQVAVAALQAATLKNTSASLSDDRMSIAEQLGSMTSPQAGVVGLDGPLYFDNAHNGVAIPIRFGQFSHGQFLSAPIQMVSISNPALVNLASEEHAGNIIQVGKQYYWKQSVVYAGIDLKEVSNINVTDSTFTADFYLWMRYIGSANATNISFTNASSVMFDPSTPVTSQTINGLQYRLYHVTGDFKADYDYHDYPFDQQQLIISFQNTLLTGDQLVYVIDTQGLQLEQHTTMDDAKVAFQLLSSWTYRSTQYASDTFTNRSTLGNPLLFNTQVRTEYSGLEMTITIQRKVIPYLISHLLALVLLFLLVYASLFISTKHLGDRLVLTVTALLTSAVLLLAVNSELPAIGYVVSLSYIYYIFFAICLLCMIVALMMEKMEEYGKDTAVRRTNIILHIIYLTIVTVVVICYMVIYSNRFI
;
A
#
# COMPACT_ATOMS: atom_id res chain seq x y z
N MET A 1 59.01 9.77 17.52
CA MET A 1 59.02 10.88 18.48
C MET A 1 57.61 10.96 18.97
N SER A 2 57.43 10.41 20.05
CA SER A 2 57.19 10.80 21.45
C SER A 2 55.71 11.18 21.66
N GLN A 3 54.96 10.75 22.61
CA GLN A 3 55.07 9.88 23.77
C GLN A 3 53.68 9.92 24.41
N GLU A 4 53.17 8.79 24.77
CA GLU A 4 52.19 8.68 25.85
C GLU A 4 52.76 9.17 27.18
N PRO A 5 51.93 9.42 28.21
CA PRO A 5 51.89 8.45 29.31
C PRO A 5 50.53 8.23 29.99
N GLU A 6 50.30 6.99 30.39
CA GLU A 6 49.51 6.52 31.55
C GLU A 6 50.21 6.80 32.89
N PRO A 7 49.68 6.24 34.04
CA PRO A 7 48.46 6.46 34.81
C PRO A 7 48.78 6.81 36.31
N GLY A 8 47.76 7.10 37.11
CA GLY A 8 47.96 7.38 38.54
C GLY A 8 46.93 6.70 39.46
N VAL A 9 47.39 5.66 40.17
CA VAL A 9 46.75 4.96 41.30
C VAL A 9 47.13 5.66 42.61
N LEU A 10 46.26 5.70 43.60
CA LEU A 10 46.59 5.64 45.06
C LEU A 10 45.31 5.58 45.94
N HIS A 11 45.08 4.43 46.58
CA HIS A 11 45.18 4.09 48.03
C HIS A 11 44.39 4.98 48.99
N ALA A 12 43.48 4.47 49.77
CA ALA A 12 43.33 3.45 50.81
C ALA A 12 43.25 4.04 52.25
N GLN A 13 42.56 3.31 53.09
CA GLN A 13 42.53 3.29 54.58
C GLN A 13 41.41 4.04 55.27
N SER A 14 40.47 3.37 55.82
CA SER A 14 40.28 2.61 57.06
C SER A 14 39.91 3.46 58.29
N LEU A 15 38.83 3.11 58.96
CA LEU A 15 38.82 2.85 60.40
C LEU A 15 37.36 2.65 60.92
N LEU A 16 37.16 1.54 61.60
CA LEU A 16 36.03 1.17 62.49
C LEU A 16 36.09 1.93 63.82
N PRO A 17 35.04 2.03 64.65
CA PRO A 17 34.67 0.90 65.48
C PRO A 17 33.19 0.69 65.80
N ARG A 18 32.93 -0.51 66.33
CA ARG A 18 31.69 -1.11 66.87
C ARG A 18 31.05 -0.35 68.03
N VAL A 19 29.69 -0.40 68.05
CA VAL A 19 28.92 -0.55 69.35
C VAL A 19 27.61 -1.25 69.06
N HIS A 20 27.33 -2.42 69.72
CA HIS A 20 26.02 -3.00 69.99
C HIS A 20 25.52 -2.48 71.35
N PRO A 21 24.21 -2.44 71.70
CA PRO A 21 23.14 -3.44 71.69
C PRO A 21 21.71 -2.83 71.62
N PRO A 22 20.60 -3.45 72.00
CA PRO A 22 20.15 -4.85 72.20
C PRO A 22 18.87 -5.23 71.43
N ALA A 23 18.59 -6.51 71.38
CA ALA A 23 17.45 -7.16 70.76
C ALA A 23 16.08 -6.69 71.25
N ARG A 24 15.18 -6.33 70.27
CA ARG A 24 13.74 -6.34 70.46
C ARG A 24 13.14 -7.43 69.60
N ARG A 25 12.43 -8.35 70.23
CA ARG A 25 11.59 -9.41 69.64
C ARG A 25 10.54 -8.75 68.74
N GLY A 26 10.72 -8.86 67.40
CA GLY A 26 9.76 -8.39 66.37
C GLY A 26 8.93 -9.59 65.88
N ARG A 27 7.63 -9.40 65.76
CA ARG A 27 6.65 -10.33 65.20
C ARG A 27 7.02 -10.77 63.77
N PRO A 28 6.67 -12.03 63.34
CA PRO A 28 7.09 -12.56 62.06
C PRO A 28 6.44 -11.82 60.87
N PRO A 29 7.23 -11.45 59.83
CA PRO A 29 6.78 -10.62 58.69
C PRO A 29 6.12 -11.42 57.56
N GLY A 30 5.59 -12.62 57.80
CA GLY A 30 5.15 -13.54 56.73
C GLY A 30 3.93 -13.11 55.92
N ARG A 31 3.06 -12.22 56.43
CA ARG A 31 1.79 -11.89 55.77
C ARG A 31 1.88 -10.70 54.76
N ARG A 32 2.83 -9.78 54.98
CA ARG A 32 3.02 -8.62 54.11
C ARG A 32 3.82 -8.95 52.85
N TYR A 33 4.79 -9.86 52.94
CA TYR A 33 5.61 -10.25 51.77
C TYR A 33 4.84 -11.21 50.84
N LEU A 34 3.98 -12.05 51.32
CA LEU A 34 3.10 -12.89 50.49
C LEU A 34 2.11 -12.05 49.72
N LEU A 35 1.48 -11.06 50.35
CA LEU A 35 0.58 -10.12 49.68
C LEU A 35 1.32 -9.23 48.68
N LEU A 36 2.54 -8.79 48.99
CA LEU A 36 3.39 -8.01 48.08
C LEU A 36 3.83 -8.84 46.86
N PHE A 37 4.16 -10.12 47.05
CA PHE A 37 4.58 -10.99 45.95
C PHE A 37 3.40 -11.41 45.06
N ILE A 38 2.24 -11.67 45.64
CA ILE A 38 0.99 -11.92 44.91
C ILE A 38 0.57 -10.66 44.16
N LEU A 39 0.70 -9.48 44.76
CA LEU A 39 0.43 -8.20 44.12
C LEU A 39 1.42 -7.94 43.01
N LEU A 40 2.71 -8.24 43.18
CA LEU A 40 3.74 -8.07 42.16
C LEU A 40 3.55 -9.03 40.97
N ALA A 41 3.21 -10.30 41.22
CA ALA A 41 2.87 -11.27 40.17
C ALA A 41 1.58 -10.90 39.46
N LEU A 42 0.56 -10.41 40.18
CA LEU A 42 -0.68 -9.88 39.58
C LEU A 42 -0.44 -8.59 38.78
N VAL A 43 0.43 -7.71 39.29
CA VAL A 43 0.84 -6.47 38.58
C VAL A 43 1.67 -6.79 37.34
N LEU A 44 2.53 -7.82 37.38
CA LEU A 44 3.28 -8.25 36.19
C LEU A 44 2.38 -8.91 35.14
N VAL A 45 1.42 -9.75 35.54
CA VAL A 45 0.44 -10.39 34.65
C VAL A 45 -0.58 -9.36 34.14
N VAL A 46 -1.12 -8.53 35.02
CA VAL A 46 -2.03 -7.42 34.65
C VAL A 46 -1.28 -6.31 33.92
N GLY A 47 -0.01 -6.07 34.24
CA GLY A 47 0.85 -5.13 33.51
C GLY A 47 1.14 -5.60 32.09
N PHE A 48 1.38 -6.90 31.88
CA PHE A 48 1.65 -7.46 30.56
C PHE A 48 0.37 -7.59 29.70
N VAL A 49 -0.74 -8.02 30.29
CA VAL A 49 -2.07 -8.03 29.64
C VAL A 49 -2.64 -6.61 29.55
N GLY A 50 -2.36 -5.77 30.56
CA GLY A 50 -2.82 -4.38 30.62
C GLY A 50 -2.12 -3.47 29.62
N THR A 51 -0.82 -3.61 29.38
CA THR A 51 -0.13 -2.78 28.36
C THR A 51 -0.58 -3.11 26.94
N TYR A 52 -1.04 -4.34 26.69
CA TYR A 52 -1.57 -4.72 25.38
C TYR A 52 -3.08 -4.42 25.20
N SER A 53 -3.86 -4.44 26.28
CA SER A 53 -5.32 -4.27 26.23
C SER A 53 -5.82 -2.92 26.78
N VAL A 54 -5.10 -2.28 27.70
CA VAL A 54 -5.52 -1.04 28.37
C VAL A 54 -5.13 0.21 27.58
N SER A 55 -4.15 0.15 26.68
CA SER A 55 -3.94 1.22 25.69
C SER A 55 -5.14 1.39 24.73
N LYS A 56 -6.01 0.37 24.63
CA LYS A 56 -7.27 0.43 23.84
C LYS A 56 -8.51 0.82 24.62
N LEU A 57 -8.49 0.88 25.96
CA LEU A 57 -9.70 1.00 26.79
C LEU A 57 -9.80 2.27 27.66
N GLN A 58 -8.82 3.17 27.63
CA GLN A 58 -8.91 4.48 28.31
C GLN A 58 -8.33 5.61 27.46
N SER A 59 -8.76 5.75 26.21
CA SER A 59 -8.87 7.08 25.66
C SER A 59 -10.25 7.61 26.05
N THR A 60 -10.35 8.55 26.96
CA THR A 60 -11.43 9.53 26.92
C THR A 60 -11.44 10.05 25.50
N SER A 61 -12.42 9.60 24.69
CA SER A 61 -12.53 9.98 23.28
C SER A 61 -12.55 11.49 23.21
N LYS A 62 -11.45 12.08 22.76
CA LYS A 62 -11.44 13.51 22.44
C LYS A 62 -12.46 13.74 21.33
N ALA A 63 -13.03 14.95 21.25
CA ALA A 63 -13.94 15.28 20.17
C ALA A 63 -13.27 15.00 18.81
N ALA A 64 -13.97 14.30 17.92
CA ALA A 64 -13.44 13.93 16.61
C ALA A 64 -12.97 15.14 15.79
N TYR A 65 -11.96 14.94 14.96
CA TYR A 65 -11.65 15.87 13.87
C TYR A 65 -12.60 15.59 12.72
N THR A 66 -13.33 16.61 12.29
CA THR A 66 -14.32 16.47 11.22
C THR A 66 -13.72 16.91 9.88
N LEU A 67 -13.76 16.05 8.88
CA LEU A 67 -13.46 16.34 7.49
C LEU A 67 -14.75 16.37 6.69
N ALA A 68 -14.73 16.98 5.51
CA ALA A 68 -15.81 16.90 4.55
C ALA A 68 -15.32 16.31 3.21
N ILE A 69 -16.20 15.63 2.49
CA ILE A 69 -16.02 15.31 1.08
C ILE A 69 -17.21 15.83 0.28
N SER A 70 -16.93 16.53 -0.84
CA SER A 70 -17.92 16.86 -1.86
C SER A 70 -17.61 16.09 -3.13
N THR A 71 -18.55 15.28 -3.57
CA THR A 71 -18.40 14.44 -4.76
C THR A 71 -19.78 14.07 -5.34
N SER A 72 -19.81 13.65 -6.61
CA SER A 72 -21.05 13.27 -7.29
C SER A 72 -21.43 11.84 -6.94
N LEU A 73 -22.43 11.65 -6.07
CA LEU A 73 -22.91 10.32 -5.66
C LEU A 73 -24.21 9.87 -6.38
N SER A 74 -24.68 10.68 -7.30
CA SER A 74 -25.86 10.36 -8.12
C SER A 74 -25.73 10.97 -9.51
N GLY A 75 -26.47 10.46 -10.48
CA GLY A 75 -26.37 10.89 -11.88
C GLY A 75 -25.31 10.14 -12.66
N SER A 76 -24.88 10.73 -13.77
CA SER A 76 -23.95 10.11 -14.73
C SER A 76 -22.54 9.93 -14.19
N GLN A 77 -22.14 10.74 -13.22
CA GLN A 77 -20.81 10.74 -12.60
C GLN A 77 -20.80 10.05 -11.24
N ALA A 78 -21.81 9.22 -10.93
CA ALA A 78 -21.91 8.56 -9.62
C ALA A 78 -20.80 7.53 -9.39
N ALA A 79 -20.34 6.83 -10.41
CA ALA A 79 -19.32 5.77 -10.26
C ALA A 79 -17.96 6.33 -9.83
N PRO A 80 -17.34 7.31 -10.53
CA PRO A 80 -16.12 7.97 -10.07
C PRO A 80 -16.26 8.65 -8.71
N GLY A 81 -17.43 9.27 -8.46
CA GLY A 81 -17.73 9.91 -7.18
C GLY A 81 -17.76 8.93 -6.01
N GLN A 82 -18.34 7.75 -6.23
CA GLN A 82 -18.36 6.68 -5.24
C GLN A 82 -16.96 6.10 -5.00
N GLU A 83 -16.15 5.96 -6.03
CA GLU A 83 -14.75 5.52 -5.91
C GLU A 83 -13.93 6.50 -5.05
N ALA A 84 -14.06 7.80 -5.30
CA ALA A 84 -13.39 8.82 -4.50
C ALA A 84 -13.80 8.75 -3.02
N LEU A 85 -15.10 8.63 -2.73
CA LEU A 85 -15.61 8.47 -1.37
C LEU A 85 -15.05 7.21 -0.71
N GLN A 86 -15.08 6.08 -1.41
CA GLN A 86 -14.60 4.80 -0.89
C GLN A 86 -13.08 4.82 -0.61
N GLY A 87 -12.28 5.48 -1.47
CA GLY A 87 -10.86 5.69 -1.24
C GLY A 87 -10.59 6.45 0.05
N VAL A 88 -11.29 7.57 0.26
CA VAL A 88 -11.19 8.37 1.49
C VAL A 88 -11.61 7.55 2.71
N GLN A 89 -12.76 6.90 2.67
CA GLN A 89 -13.27 6.10 3.80
C GLN A 89 -12.29 5.00 4.19
N LEU A 90 -11.74 4.27 3.20
CA LEU A 90 -10.80 3.18 3.45
C LEU A 90 -9.57 3.64 4.23
N TYR A 91 -9.03 4.82 3.90
CA TYR A 91 -7.90 5.39 4.62
C TYR A 91 -8.29 5.86 6.02
N LEU A 92 -9.35 6.66 6.15
CA LEU A 92 -9.78 7.19 7.45
C LEU A 92 -10.14 6.07 8.44
N ASP A 93 -10.79 5.00 7.96
CA ASP A 93 -11.09 3.82 8.77
C ASP A 93 -9.82 3.11 9.25
N SER A 94 -8.77 3.08 8.44
CA SER A 94 -7.47 2.52 8.82
C SER A 94 -6.81 3.35 9.93
N VAL A 95 -6.84 4.68 9.81
CA VAL A 95 -6.32 5.63 10.80
C VAL A 95 -7.10 5.52 12.11
N ASN A 96 -8.43 5.46 12.05
CA ASN A 96 -9.28 5.32 13.23
C ASN A 96 -9.02 4.00 13.98
N ARG A 97 -8.84 2.90 13.24
CA ARG A 97 -8.46 1.60 13.84
C ARG A 97 -7.08 1.64 14.50
N ALA A 98 -6.17 2.47 13.99
CA ALA A 98 -4.85 2.68 14.58
C ALA A 98 -4.85 3.62 15.80
N GLY A 99 -6.00 4.24 16.17
CA GLY A 99 -6.15 5.12 17.34
C GLY A 99 -6.36 6.58 16.98
N GLY A 100 -6.58 6.90 15.71
CA GLY A 100 -6.87 8.27 15.23
C GLY A 100 -5.63 9.15 15.13
N VAL A 101 -5.85 10.46 15.04
CA VAL A 101 -4.81 11.49 14.93
C VAL A 101 -4.73 12.26 16.25
N ASN A 102 -3.56 12.28 16.89
CA ASN A 102 -3.32 12.97 18.16
C ASN A 102 -4.35 12.59 19.27
N GLY A 103 -4.91 11.36 19.20
CA GLY A 103 -5.93 10.84 20.12
C GLY A 103 -7.36 11.28 19.79
N HIS A 104 -7.58 11.87 18.62
CA HIS A 104 -8.89 12.20 18.06
C HIS A 104 -9.25 11.20 16.96
N THR A 105 -10.48 10.70 16.95
CA THR A 105 -11.02 9.99 15.79
C THR A 105 -11.31 10.95 14.65
N LEU A 106 -11.42 10.42 13.43
CA LEU A 106 -11.73 11.18 12.23
C LEU A 106 -13.18 10.90 11.80
N ASP A 107 -13.97 11.95 11.68
CA ASP A 107 -15.34 11.88 11.15
C ASP A 107 -15.38 12.48 9.75
N LEU A 108 -16.18 11.88 8.86
CA LEU A 108 -16.33 12.34 7.49
C LEU A 108 -17.78 12.78 7.21
N LEU A 109 -17.97 14.06 6.90
CA LEU A 109 -19.23 14.58 6.37
C LEU A 109 -19.27 14.39 4.85
N VAL A 110 -20.27 13.69 4.36
CA VAL A 110 -20.41 13.36 2.94
C VAL A 110 -21.48 14.24 2.29
N PHE A 111 -21.09 14.94 1.23
CA PHE A 111 -21.97 15.83 0.47
C PHE A 111 -22.03 15.37 -1.00
N ASN A 112 -23.25 15.30 -1.54
CA ASN A 112 -23.50 14.96 -2.93
C ASN A 112 -23.75 16.24 -3.73
N ASP A 113 -22.81 16.66 -4.57
CA ASP A 113 -22.92 17.81 -5.47
C ASP A 113 -23.68 17.52 -6.76
N LYS A 114 -23.94 16.23 -7.07
CA LYS A 114 -24.72 15.74 -8.23
C LYS A 114 -24.14 16.12 -9.59
N ASP A 115 -22.90 16.57 -9.65
CA ASP A 115 -22.30 17.19 -10.85
C ASP A 115 -23.17 18.36 -11.39
N ASP A 116 -23.80 19.11 -10.48
CA ASP A 116 -24.63 20.26 -10.77
C ASP A 116 -24.13 21.51 -10.06
N VAL A 117 -23.85 22.57 -10.81
CA VAL A 117 -23.22 23.80 -10.31
C VAL A 117 -24.03 24.44 -9.18
N ALA A 118 -25.37 24.53 -9.32
CA ALA A 118 -26.21 25.16 -8.30
C ALA A 118 -26.25 24.34 -7.01
N THR A 119 -26.24 23.00 -7.13
CA THR A 119 -26.15 22.07 -5.99
C THR A 119 -24.78 22.18 -5.32
N ALA A 120 -23.68 22.20 -6.10
CA ALA A 120 -22.33 22.33 -5.58
C ALA A 120 -22.09 23.62 -4.81
N GLN A 121 -22.62 24.75 -5.27
CA GLN A 121 -22.54 26.01 -4.55
C GLN A 121 -23.32 25.95 -3.21
N LYS A 122 -24.49 25.31 -3.18
CA LYS A 122 -25.22 25.05 -1.93
C LYS A 122 -24.42 24.15 -0.99
N VAL A 123 -23.82 23.09 -1.51
CA VAL A 123 -22.93 22.20 -0.76
C VAL A 123 -21.74 22.97 -0.21
N ALA A 124 -21.10 23.85 -0.99
CA ALA A 124 -20.01 24.69 -0.51
C ALA A 124 -20.41 25.51 0.73
N HIS A 125 -21.56 26.15 0.71
CA HIS A 125 -22.09 26.87 1.89
C HIS A 125 -22.40 25.95 3.08
N GLN A 126 -22.90 24.72 2.83
CA GLN A 126 -23.14 23.75 3.89
C GLN A 126 -21.83 23.25 4.53
N VAL A 127 -20.79 22.98 3.73
CA VAL A 127 -19.46 22.61 4.25
C VAL A 127 -18.86 23.71 5.10
N ILE A 128 -18.95 24.98 4.66
CA ILE A 128 -18.42 26.11 5.41
C ILE A 128 -19.11 26.26 6.75
N ALA A 129 -20.43 26.07 6.80
CA ALA A 129 -21.24 26.15 8.01
C ALA A 129 -21.07 24.95 8.94
N SER A 130 -20.47 23.87 8.47
CA SER A 130 -20.22 22.64 9.25
C SER A 130 -18.95 22.76 10.10
N PRO A 131 -18.72 21.86 11.06
CA PRO A 131 -17.46 21.79 11.82
C PRO A 131 -16.28 21.24 11.02
N ALA A 132 -16.40 21.04 9.71
CA ALA A 132 -15.35 20.50 8.90
C ALA A 132 -14.09 21.37 8.90
N LEU A 133 -12.96 20.77 9.23
CA LEU A 133 -11.65 21.41 9.30
C LEU A 133 -11.05 21.61 7.91
N LEU A 134 -11.29 20.66 6.99
CA LEU A 134 -10.88 20.73 5.59
C LEU A 134 -11.88 19.95 4.73
N MET A 135 -11.82 20.16 3.41
CA MET A 135 -12.66 19.46 2.44
C MET A 135 -11.81 18.70 1.42
N LEU A 136 -12.24 17.47 1.12
CA LEU A 136 -11.75 16.64 0.01
C LEU A 136 -12.71 16.79 -1.18
N GLY A 137 -12.17 16.96 -2.36
CA GLY A 137 -12.96 17.29 -3.55
C GLY A 137 -13.00 18.81 -3.80
N PRO A 138 -13.91 19.32 -4.66
CA PRO A 138 -14.79 18.59 -5.59
C PRO A 138 -14.06 17.72 -6.59
N LEU A 139 -14.83 16.86 -7.31
CA LEU A 139 -14.25 15.90 -8.25
C LEU A 139 -13.87 16.54 -9.60
N TYR A 140 -14.70 17.45 -10.14
CA TYR A 140 -14.57 17.99 -11.50
C TYR A 140 -14.40 19.52 -11.54
N SER A 141 -13.67 20.01 -12.56
CA SER A 141 -13.44 21.45 -12.78
C SER A 141 -14.74 22.21 -12.98
N GLY A 142 -15.74 21.62 -13.66
CA GLY A 142 -17.06 22.21 -13.86
C GLY A 142 -17.79 22.59 -12.58
N ILE A 143 -17.53 21.88 -11.49
CA ILE A 143 -18.10 22.08 -10.17
C ILE A 143 -17.18 22.93 -9.29
N ALA A 144 -15.87 22.67 -9.37
CA ALA A 144 -14.88 23.34 -8.53
C ALA A 144 -14.73 24.82 -8.85
N VAL A 145 -14.63 25.19 -10.12
CA VAL A 145 -14.37 26.58 -10.54
C VAL A 145 -15.49 27.54 -10.09
N PRO A 146 -16.80 27.24 -10.30
CA PRO A 146 -17.88 28.09 -9.82
C PRO A 146 -17.98 28.20 -8.29
N SER A 147 -17.47 27.21 -7.56
CA SER A 147 -17.52 27.17 -6.08
C SER A 147 -16.23 27.72 -5.44
N ASN A 148 -15.17 27.94 -6.19
CA ASN A 148 -13.84 28.25 -5.68
C ASN A 148 -13.79 29.53 -4.82
N GLN A 149 -14.49 30.59 -5.25
CA GLN A 149 -14.54 31.85 -4.49
C GLN A 149 -15.24 31.68 -3.13
N ILE A 150 -16.21 30.76 -3.03
CA ILE A 150 -16.94 30.50 -1.79
C ILE A 150 -15.97 29.89 -0.77
N TYR A 151 -15.15 28.89 -1.17
CA TYR A 151 -14.14 28.27 -0.32
C TYR A 151 -13.04 29.25 0.09
N ARG A 152 -12.55 30.06 -0.86
CA ARG A 152 -11.55 31.10 -0.61
C ARG A 152 -11.98 32.08 0.46
N ASN A 153 -13.20 32.63 0.34
CA ASN A 153 -13.74 33.65 1.27
C ASN A 153 -13.90 33.11 2.69
N ALA A 154 -14.08 31.81 2.85
CA ALA A 154 -14.20 31.12 4.12
C ALA A 154 -12.89 30.57 4.68
N HIS A 155 -11.77 30.79 3.97
CA HIS A 155 -10.44 30.24 4.30
C HIS A 155 -10.47 28.72 4.53
N LEU A 156 -11.35 28.00 3.79
CA LEU A 156 -11.50 26.55 3.92
C LEU A 156 -10.40 25.86 3.11
N PRO A 157 -9.52 25.06 3.74
CA PRO A 157 -8.58 24.22 3.00
C PRO A 157 -9.34 23.18 2.18
N VAL A 158 -8.97 23.06 0.90
CA VAL A 158 -9.57 22.13 -0.06
C VAL A 158 -8.46 21.33 -0.72
N ILE A 159 -8.59 20.02 -0.74
CA ILE A 159 -7.68 19.12 -1.45
C ILE A 159 -8.48 18.39 -2.51
N SER A 160 -8.09 18.53 -3.79
CA SER A 160 -8.66 17.74 -4.87
C SER A 160 -7.57 16.96 -5.61
N ALA A 161 -7.86 15.68 -5.88
CA ALA A 161 -6.96 14.80 -6.61
C ALA A 161 -7.25 14.72 -8.12
N SER A 162 -8.32 15.37 -8.59
CA SER A 162 -8.81 15.22 -9.98
C SER A 162 -9.17 16.53 -10.69
N VAL A 163 -9.32 17.65 -9.97
CA VAL A 163 -9.58 18.95 -10.62
C VAL A 163 -8.33 19.43 -11.36
N SER A 164 -8.44 19.59 -12.68
CA SER A 164 -7.30 19.94 -13.56
C SER A 164 -7.27 21.42 -14.01
N ASN A 165 -8.35 22.20 -13.87
CA ASN A 165 -8.40 23.60 -14.32
C ASN A 165 -7.21 24.42 -13.82
N ASP A 166 -6.45 25.05 -14.74
CA ASP A 166 -5.19 25.74 -14.42
C ASP A 166 -5.34 26.87 -13.42
N ALA A 167 -6.47 27.61 -13.46
CA ALA A 167 -6.69 28.79 -12.62
C ALA A 167 -7.18 28.47 -11.21
N ILE A 168 -7.45 27.20 -10.87
CA ILE A 168 -8.13 26.87 -9.59
C ILE A 168 -7.27 27.21 -8.38
N THR A 169 -6.00 26.90 -8.40
CA THR A 169 -5.04 27.14 -7.30
C THR A 169 -4.53 28.57 -7.30
N SER A 170 -4.24 29.15 -8.47
CA SER A 170 -3.73 30.54 -8.59
C SER A 170 -4.69 31.58 -8.04
N ASN A 171 -5.98 31.31 -8.07
CA ASN A 171 -7.04 32.20 -7.58
C ASN A 171 -7.47 31.88 -6.13
N ASN A 172 -6.95 30.80 -5.50
CA ASN A 172 -7.33 30.41 -4.16
C ASN A 172 -6.14 29.78 -3.41
N PRO A 173 -5.52 30.48 -2.45
CA PRO A 173 -4.39 29.97 -1.67
C PRO A 173 -4.78 28.86 -0.69
N PHE A 174 -6.06 28.52 -0.55
CA PHE A 174 -6.56 27.44 0.27
C PHE A 174 -6.92 26.20 -0.56
N PHE A 175 -6.72 26.24 -1.89
CA PHE A 175 -6.98 25.10 -2.77
C PHE A 175 -5.66 24.40 -3.14
N PHE A 176 -5.59 23.11 -2.83
CA PHE A 176 -4.44 22.23 -3.08
C PHE A 176 -4.84 21.14 -4.07
N ARG A 177 -4.10 21.02 -5.15
CA ARG A 177 -4.35 20.03 -6.21
C ARG A 177 -3.27 18.96 -6.21
N LEU A 178 -3.67 17.69 -6.10
CA LEU A 178 -2.78 16.52 -6.24
C LEU A 178 -2.81 15.89 -7.64
N GLY A 179 -3.51 16.51 -8.58
CA GLY A 179 -3.57 16.09 -10.00
C GLY A 179 -2.75 16.99 -10.90
N THR A 180 -2.72 16.64 -12.19
CA THR A 180 -2.12 17.45 -13.27
C THR A 180 -2.99 18.64 -13.61
N THR A 181 -2.42 19.62 -14.35
CA THR A 181 -3.21 20.71 -14.93
C THR A 181 -3.78 20.32 -16.28
N THR A 182 -4.88 20.97 -16.69
CA THR A 182 -5.47 20.79 -18.01
C THR A 182 -4.45 21.05 -19.14
N THR A 183 -3.64 22.08 -18.99
CA THR A 183 -2.58 22.41 -19.97
C THR A 183 -1.50 21.32 -20.01
N GLN A 184 -1.04 20.82 -18.87
CA GLN A 184 -0.03 19.73 -18.83
C GLN A 184 -0.55 18.46 -19.48
N GLU A 185 -1.75 18.01 -19.11
CA GLU A 185 -2.34 16.79 -19.64
C GLU A 185 -2.57 16.86 -21.15
N ALA A 186 -3.22 17.93 -21.64
CA ALA A 186 -3.55 18.09 -23.04
C ALA A 186 -2.30 18.29 -23.92
N SER A 187 -1.32 19.06 -23.45
CA SER A 187 -0.07 19.26 -24.18
C SER A 187 0.75 17.96 -24.27
N THR A 188 0.82 17.20 -23.17
CA THR A 188 1.50 15.90 -23.16
C THR A 188 0.81 14.91 -24.09
N SER A 189 -0.54 14.88 -24.09
CA SER A 189 -1.33 14.04 -25.01
C SER A 189 -1.11 14.41 -26.48
N ALA A 190 -1.04 15.70 -26.80
CA ALA A 190 -0.75 16.17 -28.15
C ALA A 190 0.64 15.73 -28.63
N THR A 191 1.66 15.93 -27.78
CA THR A 191 3.02 15.48 -28.06
C THR A 191 3.10 13.96 -28.22
N TYR A 192 2.41 13.21 -27.35
CA TYR A 192 2.34 11.76 -27.44
C TYR A 192 1.73 11.31 -28.78
N ALA A 193 0.61 11.92 -29.18
CA ALA A 193 -0.04 11.63 -30.45
C ALA A 193 0.86 11.94 -31.66
N PHE A 194 1.60 13.05 -31.60
CA PHE A 194 2.47 13.48 -32.69
C PHE A 194 3.81 12.75 -32.72
N GLN A 195 4.54 12.70 -31.59
CA GLN A 195 5.92 12.21 -31.52
C GLN A 195 6.02 10.70 -31.32
N ILE A 196 5.09 10.11 -30.56
CA ILE A 196 5.12 8.68 -30.26
C ILE A 196 4.25 7.89 -31.22
N LEU A 197 2.97 8.28 -31.38
CA LEU A 197 2.05 7.57 -32.27
C LEU A 197 2.22 7.98 -33.76
N GLY A 198 2.95 9.05 -34.06
CA GLY A 198 3.31 9.43 -35.39
C GLY A 198 2.19 10.12 -36.21
N PHE A 199 1.11 10.54 -35.58
CA PHE A 199 0.02 11.24 -36.28
C PHE A 199 0.42 12.64 -36.69
N ARG A 200 -0.03 13.07 -37.85
CA ARG A 200 0.21 14.42 -38.40
C ARG A 200 -1.09 15.22 -38.56
N ASN A 201 -2.24 14.53 -38.40
CA ASN A 201 -3.57 15.14 -38.40
C ASN A 201 -4.30 14.71 -37.14
N ALA A 202 -5.10 15.58 -36.55
CA ALA A 202 -5.97 15.29 -35.44
C ALA A 202 -7.35 15.91 -35.61
N SER A 203 -8.39 15.17 -35.26
CA SER A 203 -9.76 15.68 -35.13
C SER A 203 -10.09 15.78 -33.64
N ILE A 204 -10.24 16.99 -33.13
CA ILE A 204 -10.49 17.24 -31.71
C ILE A 204 -11.99 17.38 -31.50
N VAL A 205 -12.59 16.42 -30.81
CA VAL A 205 -13.99 16.48 -30.38
C VAL A 205 -14.01 16.90 -28.92
N TYR A 206 -14.71 17.98 -28.58
CA TYR A 206 -14.68 18.56 -27.25
C TYR A 206 -16.06 19.03 -26.79
N THR A 207 -16.32 18.99 -25.48
CA THR A 207 -17.50 19.63 -24.90
C THR A 207 -17.33 21.15 -24.84
N ASP A 208 -18.40 21.89 -25.16
CA ASP A 208 -18.40 23.36 -25.29
C ASP A 208 -18.38 24.13 -23.96
N ASP A 209 -17.91 23.47 -22.88
CA ASP A 209 -17.73 24.10 -21.58
C ASP A 209 -16.39 24.85 -21.44
N ALA A 210 -16.44 25.95 -20.72
CA ALA A 210 -15.28 26.82 -20.50
C ALA A 210 -14.34 26.37 -19.37
N THR A 211 -14.70 25.33 -18.63
CA THR A 211 -13.95 24.89 -17.44
C THR A 211 -13.03 23.74 -17.69
N TYR A 212 -13.35 22.86 -18.66
CA TYR A 212 -12.58 21.66 -18.98
C TYR A 212 -12.47 21.39 -20.50
N GLY A 213 -13.58 21.11 -21.20
CA GLY A 213 -13.54 20.63 -22.59
C GLY A 213 -12.87 21.63 -23.56
N MET A 214 -13.28 22.88 -23.54
CA MET A 214 -12.71 23.92 -24.43
C MET A 214 -11.24 24.21 -24.09
N PRO A 215 -10.80 24.44 -22.85
CA PRO A 215 -9.38 24.63 -22.53
C PRO A 215 -8.51 23.43 -22.90
N THR A 216 -9.00 22.20 -22.69
CA THR A 216 -8.31 20.95 -23.07
C THR A 216 -8.10 20.91 -24.60
N ALA A 217 -9.14 21.18 -25.37
CA ALA A 217 -9.07 21.21 -26.82
C ALA A 217 -8.10 22.27 -27.35
N GLN A 218 -8.11 23.45 -26.74
CA GLN A 218 -7.22 24.56 -27.12
C GLN A 218 -5.75 24.23 -26.83
N SER A 219 -5.46 23.65 -25.64
CA SER A 219 -4.10 23.27 -25.27
C SER A 219 -3.57 22.14 -26.16
N PHE A 220 -4.37 21.13 -26.46
CA PHE A 220 -4.01 20.06 -27.40
C PHE A 220 -3.75 20.64 -28.79
N ALA A 221 -4.68 21.45 -29.33
CA ALA A 221 -4.56 22.04 -30.65
C ALA A 221 -3.30 22.91 -30.78
N SER A 222 -3.03 23.75 -29.79
CA SER A 222 -1.86 24.63 -29.77
C SER A 222 -0.55 23.84 -29.83
N THR A 223 -0.44 22.80 -29.00
CA THR A 223 0.76 21.94 -28.93
C THR A 223 0.90 21.14 -30.24
N PHE A 224 -0.16 20.43 -30.66
CA PHE A 224 -0.11 19.59 -31.86
C PHE A 224 0.24 20.38 -33.14
N THR A 225 -0.28 21.61 -33.27
CA THR A 225 0.09 22.49 -34.38
C THR A 225 1.48 23.09 -34.22
N GLY A 226 1.91 23.37 -32.98
CA GLY A 226 3.27 23.79 -32.68
C GLY A 226 4.32 22.74 -33.06
N ASP A 227 3.98 21.45 -32.93
CA ASP A 227 4.80 20.30 -33.35
C ASP A 227 4.76 20.09 -34.89
N GLY A 228 3.96 20.86 -35.66
CA GLY A 228 3.84 20.78 -37.13
C GLY A 228 2.67 19.95 -37.64
N GLY A 229 1.74 19.57 -36.77
CA GLY A 229 0.51 18.87 -37.13
C GLY A 229 -0.61 19.79 -37.61
N THR A 230 -1.68 19.20 -38.15
CA THR A 230 -2.91 19.91 -38.51
C THR A 230 -4.08 19.42 -37.67
N VAL A 231 -4.96 20.34 -37.28
CA VAL A 231 -6.10 20.02 -36.40
C VAL A 231 -7.43 20.47 -37.02
N GLN A 232 -8.47 19.70 -36.78
CA GLN A 232 -9.87 20.07 -36.96
C GLN A 232 -10.56 20.01 -35.60
N THR A 233 -11.35 21.02 -35.23
CA THR A 233 -12.06 21.07 -33.96
C THR A 233 -13.57 20.94 -34.19
N LEU A 234 -14.22 20.11 -33.33
CA LEU A 234 -15.64 19.74 -33.41
C LEU A 234 -16.27 19.84 -32.01
N ALA A 235 -17.17 20.81 -31.83
CA ALA A 235 -17.80 21.04 -30.53
C ALA A 235 -19.04 20.15 -30.34
N LEU A 236 -19.11 19.48 -29.21
CA LEU A 236 -20.27 18.75 -28.71
C LEU A 236 -21.00 19.63 -27.68
N ALA A 237 -22.26 19.96 -27.92
CA ALA A 237 -23.01 20.80 -27.00
C ALA A 237 -23.28 20.08 -25.67
N GLN A 238 -22.96 20.73 -24.56
CA GLN A 238 -23.36 20.25 -23.24
C GLN A 238 -24.88 20.39 -23.01
N ASN A 239 -25.51 21.37 -23.66
CA ASN A 239 -26.95 21.55 -23.57
C ASN A 239 -27.67 20.33 -24.15
N PRO A 240 -28.49 19.59 -23.36
CA PRO A 240 -29.18 18.39 -23.81
C PRO A 240 -30.07 18.59 -25.05
N ALA A 241 -30.68 19.77 -25.21
CA ALA A 241 -31.55 20.06 -26.36
C ALA A 241 -30.79 20.19 -27.69
N GLN A 242 -29.48 20.46 -27.65
CA GLN A 242 -28.64 20.62 -28.85
C GLN A 242 -27.66 19.48 -29.03
N ARG A 243 -27.44 18.65 -28.02
CA ARG A 243 -26.42 17.61 -27.98
C ARG A 243 -26.53 16.61 -29.13
N GLN A 244 -27.72 16.07 -29.37
CA GLN A 244 -27.93 15.09 -30.45
C GLN A 244 -27.60 15.71 -31.80
N LYS A 245 -28.06 16.93 -32.08
CA LYS A 245 -27.79 17.62 -33.33
C LYS A 245 -26.29 17.84 -33.57
N THR A 246 -25.55 18.23 -32.52
CA THR A 246 -24.08 18.44 -32.66
C THR A 246 -23.36 17.10 -32.75
N LEU A 247 -23.83 16.05 -32.11
CA LEU A 247 -23.27 14.70 -32.24
C LEU A 247 -23.43 14.16 -33.67
N ASP A 248 -24.62 14.30 -34.26
CA ASP A 248 -24.88 13.90 -35.64
C ASP A 248 -24.01 14.67 -36.62
N ALA A 249 -23.78 15.96 -36.38
CA ALA A 249 -22.87 16.80 -37.21
C ALA A 249 -21.41 16.32 -37.08
N ILE A 250 -20.95 15.95 -35.89
CA ILE A 250 -19.61 15.39 -35.64
C ILE A 250 -19.45 14.08 -36.42
N VAL A 251 -20.38 13.14 -36.27
CA VAL A 251 -20.36 11.86 -36.98
C VAL A 251 -20.33 12.07 -38.48
N ASN A 252 -21.22 12.92 -39.03
CA ASN A 252 -21.25 13.22 -40.45
C ASN A 252 -19.95 13.84 -40.96
N THR A 253 -19.36 14.76 -40.21
CA THR A 253 -18.09 15.39 -40.57
C THR A 253 -16.95 14.39 -40.60
N LEU A 254 -16.86 13.52 -39.60
CA LEU A 254 -15.80 12.51 -39.52
C LEU A 254 -15.99 11.39 -40.55
N ALA A 255 -17.23 11.00 -40.86
CA ALA A 255 -17.53 10.00 -41.89
C ALA A 255 -17.11 10.44 -43.30
N HIS A 256 -17.15 11.75 -43.59
CA HIS A 256 -16.73 12.30 -44.88
C HIS A 256 -15.28 12.81 -44.89
N ASN A 257 -14.57 12.77 -43.79
CA ASN A 257 -13.16 13.17 -43.72
C ASN A 257 -12.25 12.00 -44.12
N PRO A 258 -11.56 12.03 -45.27
CA PRO A 258 -10.70 10.92 -45.71
C PRO A 258 -9.43 10.78 -44.88
N LYS A 259 -9.07 11.79 -44.06
CA LYS A 259 -7.86 11.80 -43.21
C LYS A 259 -8.17 12.41 -41.83
N PRO A 260 -9.03 11.79 -41.05
CA PRO A 260 -9.39 12.33 -39.73
C PRO A 260 -8.19 12.38 -38.76
N GLY A 261 -7.13 11.63 -39.04
CA GLY A 261 -6.01 11.44 -38.12
C GLY A 261 -6.42 10.71 -36.87
N ILE A 262 -5.83 11.12 -35.76
CA ILE A 262 -6.28 10.63 -34.43
C ILE A 262 -7.47 11.49 -33.97
N ILE A 263 -8.52 10.86 -33.48
CA ILE A 263 -9.66 11.55 -32.87
C ILE A 263 -9.36 11.76 -31.40
N PHE A 264 -9.12 13.00 -30.99
CA PHE A 264 -8.90 13.35 -29.58
C PHE A 264 -10.20 13.79 -28.92
N LEU A 265 -10.57 13.13 -27.82
CA LEU A 265 -11.81 13.35 -27.05
C LEU A 265 -11.50 14.21 -25.81
N ALA A 266 -11.67 15.51 -25.91
CA ALA A 266 -11.47 16.49 -24.86
C ALA A 266 -12.78 16.65 -24.05
N MET A 267 -13.12 15.63 -23.23
CA MET A 267 -14.39 15.57 -22.52
C MET A 267 -14.37 14.53 -21.40
N LEU A 268 -15.36 14.61 -20.50
CA LEU A 268 -15.55 13.59 -19.46
C LEU A 268 -16.05 12.26 -20.07
N ASP A 269 -15.85 11.18 -19.34
CA ASP A 269 -16.17 9.78 -19.71
C ASP A 269 -17.59 9.60 -20.24
N THR A 270 -18.58 10.22 -19.62
CA THR A 270 -19.99 10.15 -20.04
C THR A 270 -20.23 10.65 -21.45
N TYR A 271 -19.59 11.76 -21.82
CA TYR A 271 -19.66 12.32 -23.18
C TYR A 271 -18.82 11.52 -24.15
N ALA A 272 -17.61 11.11 -23.73
CA ALA A 272 -16.74 10.25 -24.52
C ALA A 272 -17.45 8.96 -24.94
N ARG A 273 -18.17 8.30 -24.02
CA ARG A 273 -18.96 7.11 -24.31
C ARG A 273 -20.01 7.36 -25.39
N GLN A 274 -20.76 8.48 -25.32
CA GLN A 274 -21.77 8.82 -26.32
C GLN A 274 -21.13 9.02 -27.71
N VAL A 275 -20.00 9.73 -27.79
CA VAL A 275 -19.27 9.95 -29.04
C VAL A 275 -18.74 8.65 -29.61
N ILE A 276 -18.07 7.83 -28.80
CA ILE A 276 -17.49 6.55 -29.22
C ILE A 276 -18.58 5.61 -29.76
N VAL A 277 -19.71 5.47 -29.06
CA VAL A 277 -20.83 4.64 -29.51
C VAL A 277 -21.35 5.16 -30.87
N ALA A 278 -21.58 6.45 -31.00
CA ALA A 278 -22.08 7.03 -32.26
C ALA A 278 -21.07 6.82 -33.41
N LEU A 279 -19.78 6.99 -33.17
CA LEU A 279 -18.74 6.76 -34.20
C LEU A 279 -18.68 5.29 -34.63
N ARG A 280 -18.63 4.34 -33.68
CA ARG A 280 -18.55 2.91 -33.96
C ARG A 280 -19.81 2.39 -34.67
N GLN A 281 -20.98 2.83 -34.25
CA GLN A 281 -22.26 2.46 -34.92
C GLN A 281 -22.36 2.97 -36.37
N HIS A 282 -21.62 4.03 -36.72
CA HIS A 282 -21.53 4.51 -38.10
C HIS A 282 -20.28 3.99 -38.86
N GLY A 283 -19.62 2.96 -38.31
CA GLY A 283 -18.46 2.31 -38.95
C GLY A 283 -17.17 3.12 -38.94
N ILE A 284 -17.07 4.17 -38.12
CA ILE A 284 -15.85 4.98 -37.98
C ILE A 284 -14.91 4.31 -37.00
N ILE A 285 -13.84 3.69 -37.54
CA ILE A 285 -12.84 2.94 -36.77
C ILE A 285 -11.50 3.66 -36.66
N ALA A 286 -11.45 4.98 -36.89
CA ALA A 286 -10.25 5.77 -36.74
C ALA A 286 -9.63 5.63 -35.33
N PRO A 287 -8.29 5.74 -35.21
CA PRO A 287 -7.62 5.76 -33.91
C PRO A 287 -8.17 6.86 -33.01
N MET A 288 -8.34 6.57 -31.74
CA MET A 288 -8.88 7.52 -30.76
C MET A 288 -7.93 7.69 -29.58
N MET A 289 -7.95 8.87 -29.00
CA MET A 289 -7.26 9.19 -27.75
C MET A 289 -8.18 10.05 -26.89
N SER A 290 -8.13 9.89 -25.59
CA SER A 290 -8.91 10.66 -24.62
C SER A 290 -8.04 11.20 -23.50
N THR A 291 -8.61 12.05 -22.67
CA THR A 291 -8.07 12.50 -21.40
C THR A 291 -8.14 11.39 -20.34
N ASP A 292 -7.75 11.69 -19.10
CA ASP A 292 -7.70 10.75 -17.97
C ASP A 292 -9.08 10.26 -17.51
N SER A 293 -10.14 11.02 -17.74
CA SER A 293 -11.49 10.67 -17.28
C SER A 293 -11.96 9.29 -17.77
N PRO A 294 -11.80 8.90 -19.07
CA PRO A 294 -12.04 7.55 -19.54
C PRO A 294 -10.93 6.53 -19.23
N GLY A 295 -9.80 6.93 -18.66
CA GLY A 295 -8.60 6.11 -18.48
C GLY A 295 -8.72 5.08 -17.34
N SER A 296 -9.69 4.17 -17.39
CA SER A 296 -9.91 3.12 -16.37
C SER A 296 -10.71 1.92 -16.91
N ASP A 297 -10.57 0.76 -16.29
CA ASP A 297 -11.37 -0.43 -16.61
C ASP A 297 -12.87 -0.21 -16.39
N SER A 298 -13.25 0.63 -15.44
CA SER A 298 -14.65 1.00 -15.20
C SER A 298 -15.30 1.70 -16.39
N PHE A 299 -14.50 2.43 -17.18
CA PHE A 299 -14.98 3.02 -18.43
C PHE A 299 -15.29 1.94 -19.48
N ALA A 300 -14.41 0.97 -19.71
CA ALA A 300 -14.68 -0.15 -20.60
C ALA A 300 -15.92 -0.94 -20.14
N ALA A 301 -16.03 -1.23 -18.84
CA ALA A 301 -17.17 -1.92 -18.28
C ALA A 301 -18.51 -1.17 -18.48
N SER A 302 -18.49 0.16 -18.67
CA SER A 302 -19.68 0.97 -18.92
C SER A 302 -20.39 0.66 -20.25
N PHE A 303 -19.72 -0.05 -21.17
CA PHE A 303 -20.30 -0.50 -22.44
C PHE A 303 -20.97 -1.87 -22.38
N SER A 304 -20.90 -2.59 -21.26
CA SER A 304 -21.40 -3.96 -21.10
C SER A 304 -22.90 -4.14 -21.41
N SER A 305 -23.69 -3.08 -21.39
CA SER A 305 -25.11 -3.09 -21.78
C SER A 305 -25.34 -3.22 -23.28
N TYR A 306 -24.35 -2.90 -24.12
CA TYR A 306 -24.47 -2.96 -25.58
C TYR A 306 -24.27 -4.39 -26.09
N PRO A 307 -25.10 -4.85 -27.07
CA PRO A 307 -24.98 -6.20 -27.62
C PRO A 307 -23.63 -6.48 -28.28
N GLU A 308 -23.05 -5.47 -28.94
CA GLU A 308 -21.76 -5.54 -29.63
C GLU A 308 -20.64 -5.83 -28.65
N GLU A 309 -20.62 -5.14 -27.53
CA GLU A 309 -19.63 -5.33 -26.46
C GLU A 309 -19.73 -6.72 -25.81
N ARG A 310 -20.97 -7.25 -25.64
CA ARG A 310 -21.18 -8.59 -25.09
C ARG A 310 -20.74 -9.71 -26.04
N SER A 311 -20.87 -9.47 -27.35
CA SER A 311 -20.41 -10.43 -28.37
C SER A 311 -18.91 -10.38 -28.63
N GLN A 312 -18.32 -9.20 -28.48
CA GLN A 312 -16.90 -8.95 -28.67
C GLN A 312 -16.44 -7.94 -27.62
N PRO A 313 -15.91 -8.42 -26.46
CA PRO A 313 -15.34 -7.54 -25.45
C PRO A 313 -14.29 -6.60 -26.02
N GLY A 314 -14.41 -5.30 -25.73
CA GLY A 314 -13.55 -4.26 -26.31
C GLY A 314 -14.04 -3.69 -27.64
N TYR A 315 -15.21 -4.09 -28.16
CA TYR A 315 -15.75 -3.58 -29.44
C TYR A 315 -15.72 -2.06 -29.53
N PHE A 316 -16.09 -1.35 -28.46
CA PHE A 316 -16.10 0.11 -28.43
C PHE A 316 -14.75 0.72 -28.09
N THR A 317 -13.93 0.06 -27.25
CA THR A 317 -12.77 0.67 -26.62
C THR A 317 -11.42 0.18 -27.16
N ASP A 318 -11.33 -1.00 -27.77
CA ASP A 318 -10.05 -1.54 -28.24
C ASP A 318 -9.32 -0.57 -29.16
N GLY A 319 -8.03 -0.31 -28.86
CA GLY A 319 -7.19 0.64 -29.55
C GLY A 319 -7.36 2.10 -29.14
N LEU A 320 -8.30 2.42 -28.23
CA LEU A 320 -8.42 3.74 -27.63
C LEU A 320 -7.25 3.98 -26.66
N TYR A 321 -6.51 5.06 -26.85
CA TYR A 321 -5.53 5.56 -25.91
C TYR A 321 -6.18 6.52 -24.91
N ALA A 322 -5.70 6.55 -23.68
CA ALA A 322 -6.08 7.58 -22.71
C ALA A 322 -4.88 7.90 -21.81
N SER A 323 -4.79 9.16 -21.38
CA SER A 323 -3.91 9.52 -20.27
C SER A 323 -4.47 8.95 -18.95
N SER A 324 -3.63 8.72 -17.97
CA SER A 324 -4.05 8.31 -16.62
C SER A 324 -3.01 8.73 -15.58
N PRO A 325 -3.42 9.17 -14.39
CA PRO A 325 -2.50 9.40 -13.29
C PRO A 325 -2.01 8.10 -12.64
N LEU A 326 -2.66 6.97 -12.94
CA LEU A 326 -2.31 5.65 -12.39
C LEU A 326 -2.70 4.55 -13.37
N LEU A 327 -1.77 3.63 -13.63
CA LEU A 327 -1.99 2.38 -14.34
C LEU A 327 -1.66 1.23 -13.40
N TYR A 328 -2.60 0.32 -13.19
CA TYR A 328 -2.46 -0.76 -12.20
C TYR A 328 -1.47 -1.83 -12.61
N ASP A 329 -1.28 -2.07 -13.89
CA ASP A 329 -0.32 -3.03 -14.43
C ASP A 329 1.15 -2.58 -14.24
N SER A 330 1.41 -1.27 -14.13
CA SER A 330 2.73 -0.69 -13.87
C SER A 330 2.91 -0.21 -12.42
N ALA A 331 1.99 -0.56 -11.53
CA ALA A 331 1.94 0.00 -10.20
C ALA A 331 2.80 -0.77 -9.19
N PRO A 332 3.42 -0.07 -8.20
CA PRO A 332 4.21 -0.67 -7.14
C PRO A 332 3.35 -1.45 -6.13
N ALA A 333 4.01 -2.24 -5.28
CA ALA A 333 3.36 -3.08 -4.28
C ALA A 333 2.37 -2.33 -3.37
N ALA A 334 2.65 -1.07 -3.03
CA ALA A 334 1.74 -0.25 -2.20
C ALA A 334 0.37 -0.04 -2.87
N VAL A 335 0.35 0.21 -4.19
CA VAL A 335 -0.90 0.33 -4.98
C VAL A 335 -1.60 -1.01 -5.10
N GLN A 336 -0.85 -2.11 -5.29
CA GLN A 336 -1.42 -3.46 -5.38
C GLN A 336 -2.07 -3.88 -4.05
N ASN A 337 -1.41 -3.55 -2.93
CA ASN A 337 -1.96 -3.77 -1.58
C ASN A 337 -3.24 -2.96 -1.35
N PHE A 338 -3.25 -1.69 -1.76
CA PHE A 338 -4.45 -0.85 -1.74
C PHE A 338 -5.57 -1.47 -2.59
N SER A 339 -5.27 -1.90 -3.82
CA SER A 339 -6.24 -2.52 -4.73
C SER A 339 -6.85 -3.78 -4.12
N THR A 340 -6.02 -4.64 -3.54
CA THR A 340 -6.46 -5.86 -2.84
C THR A 340 -7.37 -5.54 -1.66
N LEU A 341 -6.98 -4.58 -0.81
CA LEU A 341 -7.78 -4.16 0.34
C LEU A 341 -9.11 -3.54 -0.08
N TYR A 342 -9.09 -2.70 -1.13
CA TYR A 342 -10.29 -2.09 -1.69
C TYR A 342 -11.25 -3.16 -2.23
N GLN A 343 -10.74 -4.13 -3.00
CA GLN A 343 -11.54 -5.23 -3.54
C GLN A 343 -12.12 -6.11 -2.44
N GLN A 344 -11.36 -6.43 -1.40
CA GLN A 344 -11.86 -7.17 -0.23
C GLN A 344 -12.96 -6.42 0.52
N THR A 345 -12.87 -5.08 0.56
CA THR A 345 -13.83 -4.25 1.31
C THR A 345 -15.10 -3.96 0.52
N TYR A 346 -14.98 -3.68 -0.78
CA TYR A 346 -16.07 -3.18 -1.62
C TYR A 346 -16.51 -4.14 -2.72
N GLY A 347 -15.83 -5.28 -2.91
CA GLY A 347 -16.19 -6.33 -3.87
C GLY A 347 -15.94 -5.97 -5.34
N LYS A 348 -15.15 -4.92 -5.62
CA LYS A 348 -14.84 -4.45 -6.98
C LYS A 348 -13.42 -3.91 -7.08
N VAL A 349 -12.83 -3.96 -8.27
CA VAL A 349 -11.53 -3.37 -8.57
C VAL A 349 -11.63 -1.84 -8.49
N PRO A 350 -10.67 -1.15 -7.87
CA PRO A 350 -10.68 0.31 -7.79
C PRO A 350 -10.28 0.95 -9.12
N GLY A 351 -10.94 2.04 -9.50
CA GLY A 351 -10.43 2.97 -10.50
C GLY A 351 -9.37 3.90 -9.90
N TRP A 352 -8.72 4.69 -10.75
CA TRP A 352 -7.69 5.62 -10.29
C TRP A 352 -8.22 6.69 -9.31
N HIS A 353 -9.50 7.05 -9.40
CA HIS A 353 -10.14 7.96 -8.46
C HIS A 353 -10.07 7.46 -7.01
N ALA A 354 -10.30 6.17 -6.80
CA ALA A 354 -10.22 5.57 -5.46
C ALA A 354 -8.81 5.71 -4.87
N ALA A 355 -7.77 5.39 -5.64
CA ALA A 355 -6.38 5.49 -5.21
C ALA A 355 -5.96 6.94 -4.94
N LYS A 356 -6.27 7.86 -5.86
CA LYS A 356 -5.87 9.27 -5.73
C LYS A 356 -6.61 10.01 -4.62
N TYR A 357 -7.85 9.66 -4.32
CA TYR A 357 -8.57 10.20 -3.16
C TYR A 357 -8.17 9.52 -1.84
N TYR A 358 -7.70 8.28 -1.86
CA TYR A 358 -6.99 7.68 -0.73
C TYR A 358 -5.70 8.48 -0.41
N GLU A 359 -4.91 8.85 -1.43
CA GLU A 359 -3.73 9.71 -1.29
C GLU A 359 -4.08 11.12 -0.80
N ALA A 360 -5.17 11.72 -1.29
CA ALA A 360 -5.67 13.00 -0.79
C ALA A 360 -6.01 12.93 0.71
N ALA A 361 -6.59 11.82 1.17
CA ALA A 361 -6.84 11.59 2.58
C ALA A 361 -5.54 11.39 3.39
N GLN A 362 -4.50 10.77 2.82
CA GLN A 362 -3.17 10.68 3.45
C GLN A 362 -2.58 12.08 3.69
N VAL A 363 -2.62 12.96 2.69
CA VAL A 363 -2.14 14.34 2.80
C VAL A 363 -2.97 15.13 3.81
N ALA A 364 -4.30 14.99 3.79
CA ALA A 364 -5.19 15.64 4.76
C ALA A 364 -4.87 15.23 6.20
N VAL A 365 -4.70 13.94 6.45
CA VAL A 365 -4.38 13.41 7.78
C VAL A 365 -2.99 13.86 8.25
N ALA A 366 -2.00 13.89 7.37
CA ALA A 366 -0.67 14.40 7.69
C ALA A 366 -0.70 15.88 8.10
N ALA A 367 -1.48 16.70 7.40
CA ALA A 367 -1.67 18.10 7.75
C ALA A 367 -2.38 18.26 9.11
N LEU A 368 -3.43 17.46 9.39
CA LEU A 368 -4.10 17.45 10.71
C LEU A 368 -3.15 17.02 11.84
N GLN A 369 -2.27 16.07 11.57
CA GLN A 369 -1.30 15.56 12.55
C GLN A 369 -0.24 16.61 12.92
N ALA A 370 0.19 17.41 11.93
CA ALA A 370 1.21 18.45 12.09
C ALA A 370 0.63 19.78 12.63
N ALA A 371 -0.65 20.06 12.37
CA ALA A 371 -1.28 21.30 12.77
C ALA A 371 -1.54 21.37 14.29
N THR A 372 -1.47 22.58 14.85
CA THR A 372 -1.86 22.85 16.24
C THR A 372 -3.33 23.24 16.29
N LEU A 373 -4.19 22.28 16.60
CA LEU A 373 -5.64 22.42 16.54
C LEU A 373 -6.23 22.51 17.96
N LYS A 374 -7.15 23.46 18.15
CA LYS A 374 -7.96 23.57 19.37
C LYS A 374 -9.25 22.77 19.28
N ASN A 375 -9.72 22.51 18.07
CA ASN A 375 -10.93 21.75 17.74
C ASN A 375 -12.18 22.19 18.48
N THR A 376 -12.46 23.49 18.45
CA THR A 376 -13.66 24.11 19.02
C THR A 376 -14.37 24.95 17.96
N SER A 377 -15.67 25.19 18.13
CA SER A 377 -16.41 26.06 17.21
C SER A 377 -15.85 27.48 17.14
N ALA A 378 -15.29 27.99 18.23
CA ALA A 378 -14.68 29.33 18.29
C ALA A 378 -13.33 29.40 17.57
N SER A 379 -12.59 28.30 17.49
CA SER A 379 -11.26 28.22 16.86
C SER A 379 -11.30 27.72 15.42
N LEU A 380 -12.47 27.40 14.88
CA LEU A 380 -12.59 26.72 13.57
C LEU A 380 -11.89 27.49 12.45
N SER A 381 -11.93 28.81 12.44
CA SER A 381 -11.23 29.62 11.43
C SER A 381 -9.70 29.53 11.60
N ASP A 382 -9.20 29.61 12.85
CA ASP A 382 -7.77 29.51 13.15
C ASP A 382 -7.25 28.11 12.86
N ASP A 383 -8.04 27.09 13.21
CA ASP A 383 -7.70 25.69 12.95
C ASP A 383 -7.62 25.42 11.44
N ARG A 384 -8.53 25.95 10.62
CA ARG A 384 -8.47 25.89 9.15
C ARG A 384 -7.23 26.57 8.58
N MET A 385 -6.89 27.74 9.09
CA MET A 385 -5.67 28.45 8.70
C MET A 385 -4.41 27.63 9.02
N SER A 386 -4.33 27.07 10.23
CA SER A 386 -3.20 26.23 10.65
C SER A 386 -3.03 25.00 9.73
N ILE A 387 -4.13 24.37 9.31
CA ILE A 387 -4.09 23.25 8.36
C ILE A 387 -3.61 23.71 6.98
N ALA A 388 -4.08 24.85 6.48
CA ALA A 388 -3.63 25.38 5.20
C ALA A 388 -2.13 25.72 5.19
N GLU A 389 -1.61 26.25 6.31
CA GLU A 389 -0.17 26.49 6.50
C GLU A 389 0.65 25.19 6.45
N GLN A 390 0.15 24.13 7.12
CA GLN A 390 0.82 22.82 7.06
C GLN A 390 0.80 22.24 5.64
N LEU A 391 -0.31 22.30 4.92
CA LEU A 391 -0.38 21.89 3.54
C LEU A 391 0.59 22.68 2.65
N GLY A 392 0.63 24.01 2.82
CA GLY A 392 1.54 24.90 2.09
C GLY A 392 3.03 24.66 2.40
N SER A 393 3.35 24.05 3.54
CA SER A 393 4.73 23.71 3.92
C SER A 393 5.25 22.43 3.28
N MET A 394 4.39 21.59 2.69
CA MET A 394 4.74 20.36 2.01
C MET A 394 5.34 20.64 0.62
N THR A 395 6.52 21.25 0.54
CA THR A 395 7.11 21.76 -0.73
C THR A 395 8.25 20.92 -1.28
N SER A 396 8.54 19.77 -0.68
CA SER A 396 9.58 18.85 -1.14
C SER A 396 9.19 17.40 -0.83
N PRO A 397 9.83 16.40 -1.48
CA PRO A 397 9.60 14.99 -1.14
C PRO A 397 9.81 14.66 0.35
N GLN A 398 10.74 15.36 1.00
CA GLN A 398 11.06 15.15 2.43
C GLN A 398 10.04 15.80 3.36
N ALA A 399 9.44 16.92 2.95
CA ALA A 399 8.42 17.64 3.69
C ALA A 399 7.00 17.13 3.37
N GLY A 400 6.86 16.37 2.29
CA GLY A 400 5.60 15.81 1.81
C GLY A 400 5.24 14.48 2.48
N VAL A 401 4.28 13.79 1.91
CA VAL A 401 3.75 12.51 2.36
C VAL A 401 4.18 11.40 1.40
N VAL A 402 4.51 10.22 1.92
CA VAL A 402 4.72 9.04 1.08
C VAL A 402 3.34 8.52 0.67
N GLY A 403 3.00 8.69 -0.61
CA GLY A 403 1.76 8.18 -1.20
C GLY A 403 1.86 6.72 -1.61
N LEU A 404 0.84 6.25 -2.31
CA LEU A 404 0.80 4.90 -2.87
C LEU A 404 1.80 4.71 -4.03
N ASP A 405 1.97 5.77 -4.84
CA ASP A 405 2.74 5.75 -6.09
C ASP A 405 3.85 6.83 -6.11
N GLY A 406 4.41 7.13 -4.95
CA GLY A 406 5.49 8.09 -4.80
C GLY A 406 5.21 9.21 -3.80
N PRO A 407 6.12 10.19 -3.68
CA PRO A 407 5.97 11.29 -2.73
C PRO A 407 4.93 12.30 -3.19
N LEU A 408 4.08 12.75 -2.26
CA LEU A 408 3.04 13.75 -2.47
C LEU A 408 3.46 15.07 -1.85
N TYR A 409 3.66 16.09 -2.66
CA TYR A 409 4.03 17.44 -2.23
C TYR A 409 3.60 18.48 -3.28
N PHE A 410 3.67 19.75 -2.93
CA PHE A 410 3.13 20.85 -3.74
C PHE A 410 4.23 21.82 -4.20
N ASP A 411 3.97 22.49 -5.32
CA ASP A 411 4.72 23.69 -5.72
C ASP A 411 4.23 24.94 -4.97
N ASN A 412 4.87 26.07 -5.21
CA ASN A 412 4.49 27.35 -4.60
C ASN A 412 3.08 27.85 -5.01
N ALA A 413 2.50 27.27 -6.05
CA ALA A 413 1.14 27.56 -6.49
C ALA A 413 0.13 26.50 -6.03
N HIS A 414 0.54 25.62 -5.10
CA HIS A 414 -0.27 24.55 -4.52
C HIS A 414 -0.70 23.46 -5.51
N ASN A 415 0.07 23.27 -6.58
CA ASN A 415 -0.10 22.13 -7.48
C ASN A 415 0.79 20.98 -7.07
N GLY A 416 0.30 19.77 -7.21
CA GLY A 416 1.10 18.56 -7.01
C GLY A 416 2.31 18.52 -7.96
N VAL A 417 3.47 18.21 -7.40
CA VAL A 417 4.72 18.10 -8.13
C VAL A 417 5.00 16.66 -8.49
N ALA A 418 5.61 16.44 -9.65
CA ALA A 418 6.01 15.12 -10.15
C ALA A 418 4.84 14.11 -10.31
N ILE A 419 3.63 14.64 -10.57
CA ILE A 419 2.49 13.78 -10.92
C ILE A 419 2.71 13.23 -12.33
N PRO A 420 2.87 11.91 -12.50
CA PRO A 420 3.11 11.34 -13.82
C PRO A 420 1.85 11.37 -14.67
N ILE A 421 2.01 11.70 -15.97
CA ILE A 421 0.98 11.48 -16.98
C ILE A 421 1.39 10.22 -17.72
N ARG A 422 0.72 9.11 -17.43
CA ARG A 422 0.93 7.83 -18.09
C ARG A 422 -0.07 7.65 -19.21
N PHE A 423 0.30 6.87 -20.22
CA PHE A 423 -0.61 6.54 -21.31
C PHE A 423 -0.98 5.08 -21.24
N GLY A 424 -2.28 4.81 -21.18
CA GLY A 424 -2.84 3.48 -21.34
C GLY A 424 -3.47 3.29 -22.71
N GLN A 425 -3.65 2.05 -23.09
CA GLN A 425 -4.39 1.63 -24.27
C GLN A 425 -5.37 0.54 -23.89
N PHE A 426 -6.61 0.65 -24.34
CA PHE A 426 -7.59 -0.41 -24.17
C PHE A 426 -7.29 -1.59 -25.09
N SER A 427 -7.36 -2.79 -24.52
CA SER A 427 -7.19 -4.05 -25.24
C SER A 427 -8.07 -5.14 -24.59
N HIS A 428 -8.97 -5.73 -25.36
CA HIS A 428 -9.93 -6.74 -24.90
C HIS A 428 -10.75 -6.28 -23.67
N GLY A 429 -11.11 -4.99 -23.64
CA GLY A 429 -11.88 -4.40 -22.55
C GLY A 429 -11.07 -4.06 -21.29
N GLN A 430 -9.76 -4.27 -21.28
CA GLN A 430 -8.84 -3.90 -20.18
C GLN A 430 -8.05 -2.63 -20.54
N PHE A 431 -7.79 -1.78 -19.56
CA PHE A 431 -6.97 -0.59 -19.70
C PHE A 431 -5.54 -0.84 -19.22
N LEU A 432 -4.61 -0.98 -20.14
CA LEU A 432 -3.24 -1.39 -19.90
C LEU A 432 -2.25 -0.29 -20.28
N SER A 433 -1.04 -0.33 -19.72
CA SER A 433 0.05 0.55 -20.11
C SER A 433 0.25 0.50 -21.63
N ALA A 434 0.31 1.65 -22.29
CA ALA A 434 0.65 1.70 -23.71
C ALA A 434 2.10 1.26 -23.92
N PRO A 435 2.45 0.68 -25.08
CA PRO A 435 3.78 0.07 -25.31
C PRO A 435 4.98 1.00 -25.14
N ILE A 436 4.77 2.30 -25.23
CA ILE A 436 5.78 3.33 -25.01
C ILE A 436 5.22 4.38 -24.08
N GLN A 437 5.99 4.78 -23.07
CA GLN A 437 5.67 5.90 -22.18
C GLN A 437 6.59 7.09 -22.47
N MET A 438 6.20 8.29 -22.01
CA MET A 438 7.05 9.47 -22.00
C MET A 438 7.47 9.80 -20.58
N VAL A 439 8.76 9.75 -20.29
CA VAL A 439 9.32 10.05 -18.97
C VAL A 439 10.23 11.28 -19.06
N SER A 440 9.95 12.31 -18.27
CA SER A 440 10.74 13.54 -18.24
C SER A 440 12.16 13.29 -17.78
N ILE A 441 13.15 13.82 -18.50
CA ILE A 441 14.56 13.79 -18.08
C ILE A 441 14.78 14.87 -17.03
N SER A 442 14.86 14.46 -15.77
CA SER A 442 14.97 15.39 -14.64
C SER A 442 16.32 16.14 -14.61
N ASN A 443 17.40 15.51 -15.09
CA ASN A 443 18.73 16.13 -15.15
C ASN A 443 19.37 15.88 -16.52
N PRO A 444 19.13 16.76 -17.50
CA PRO A 444 19.68 16.62 -18.85
C PRO A 444 21.21 16.62 -18.92
N ALA A 445 21.90 17.19 -17.92
CA ALA A 445 23.36 17.21 -17.86
C ALA A 445 24.00 15.83 -17.65
N LEU A 446 23.23 14.86 -17.17
CA LEU A 446 23.68 13.47 -16.95
C LEU A 446 23.46 12.56 -18.17
N VAL A 447 22.85 13.09 -19.25
CA VAL A 447 22.48 12.33 -20.45
C VAL A 447 23.21 12.91 -21.65
N ASN A 448 23.78 12.06 -22.50
CA ASN A 448 24.30 12.51 -23.79
C ASN A 448 23.12 12.73 -24.75
N LEU A 449 22.45 13.89 -24.61
CA LEU A 449 21.22 14.21 -25.35
C LEU A 449 21.39 14.05 -26.85
N ALA A 450 22.50 14.51 -27.44
CA ALA A 450 22.71 14.42 -28.86
C ALA A 450 22.81 12.97 -29.38
N SER A 451 23.46 12.10 -28.61
CA SER A 451 23.56 10.67 -28.93
C SER A 451 22.21 9.96 -28.79
N GLU A 452 21.47 10.25 -27.71
CA GLU A 452 20.19 9.61 -27.44
C GLU A 452 19.08 10.08 -28.39
N GLU A 453 19.12 11.36 -28.81
CA GLU A 453 18.21 11.89 -29.81
C GLU A 453 18.49 11.27 -31.19
N HIS A 454 19.77 11.14 -31.56
CA HIS A 454 20.16 10.49 -32.83
C HIS A 454 19.76 9.01 -32.84
N ALA A 455 19.85 8.33 -31.69
CA ALA A 455 19.38 6.95 -31.51
C ALA A 455 17.84 6.84 -31.49
N GLY A 456 17.11 7.95 -31.40
CA GLY A 456 15.66 7.98 -31.32
C GLY A 456 15.07 7.59 -29.96
N ASN A 457 15.92 7.53 -28.91
CA ASN A 457 15.54 7.13 -27.56
C ASN A 457 14.88 8.26 -26.76
N ILE A 458 15.14 9.52 -27.14
CA ILE A 458 14.56 10.70 -26.51
C ILE A 458 13.83 11.59 -27.51
N ILE A 459 12.95 12.42 -27.01
CA ILE A 459 12.29 13.48 -27.75
C ILE A 459 12.45 14.81 -27.02
N GLN A 460 12.57 15.90 -27.78
CA GLN A 460 12.54 17.24 -27.22
C GLN A 460 11.16 17.87 -27.42
N VAL A 461 10.59 18.42 -26.36
CA VAL A 461 9.32 19.13 -26.35
C VAL A 461 9.54 20.51 -25.75
N GLY A 462 9.56 21.53 -26.57
CA GLY A 462 9.93 22.87 -26.14
C GLY A 462 11.36 22.89 -25.57
N LYS A 463 11.49 23.14 -24.26
CA LYS A 463 12.78 23.14 -23.54
C LYS A 463 13.05 21.87 -22.75
N GLN A 464 12.10 20.93 -22.71
CA GLN A 464 12.22 19.70 -21.94
C GLN A 464 12.55 18.51 -22.83
N TYR A 465 13.30 17.56 -22.28
CA TYR A 465 13.62 16.29 -22.93
C TYR A 465 12.89 15.16 -22.21
N TYR A 466 12.45 14.16 -22.97
CA TYR A 466 11.73 12.99 -22.48
C TYR A 466 12.36 11.72 -23.05
N TRP A 467 12.52 10.71 -22.21
CA TRP A 467 12.77 9.35 -22.65
C TRP A 467 11.51 8.77 -23.32
N LYS A 468 11.72 8.01 -24.37
CA LYS A 468 10.75 7.02 -24.87
C LYS A 468 10.95 5.75 -24.08
N GLN A 469 10.29 5.65 -22.94
CA GLN A 469 10.39 4.49 -22.06
C GLN A 469 9.64 3.31 -22.69
N SER A 470 10.35 2.19 -22.91
CA SER A 470 9.76 0.96 -23.45
C SER A 470 9.00 0.21 -22.35
N VAL A 471 7.79 -0.23 -22.65
CA VAL A 471 6.99 -1.08 -21.75
C VAL A 471 7.22 -2.54 -22.10
N VAL A 472 7.54 -3.34 -21.08
CA VAL A 472 7.71 -4.79 -21.18
C VAL A 472 6.63 -5.46 -20.34
N TYR A 473 5.66 -6.07 -21.00
CA TYR A 473 4.64 -6.88 -20.31
C TYR A 473 5.27 -8.20 -19.91
N ALA A 474 5.38 -8.43 -18.60
CA ALA A 474 6.03 -9.61 -18.05
C ALA A 474 5.08 -10.37 -17.12
N GLY A 475 5.23 -11.68 -17.08
CA GLY A 475 4.47 -12.53 -16.19
C GLY A 475 5.26 -13.77 -15.80
N ILE A 476 4.95 -14.28 -14.61
CA ILE A 476 5.53 -15.50 -14.04
C ILE A 476 4.39 -16.50 -13.82
N ASP A 477 4.51 -17.69 -14.39
CA ASP A 477 3.59 -18.81 -14.17
C ASP A 477 4.32 -19.87 -13.32
N LEU A 478 3.94 -19.96 -12.05
CA LEU A 478 4.55 -20.82 -11.06
C LEU A 478 4.13 -22.28 -11.27
N LYS A 479 5.07 -23.19 -11.44
CA LYS A 479 4.83 -24.62 -11.58
C LYS A 479 5.01 -25.38 -10.28
N GLU A 480 6.07 -25.07 -9.53
CA GLU A 480 6.36 -25.75 -8.26
C GLU A 480 7.11 -24.84 -7.31
N VAL A 481 6.79 -24.96 -6.02
CA VAL A 481 7.63 -24.49 -4.91
C VAL A 481 8.00 -25.68 -4.06
N SER A 482 9.28 -25.82 -3.80
CA SER A 482 9.83 -26.92 -3.01
C SER A 482 10.95 -26.43 -2.09
N ASN A 483 11.48 -27.30 -1.26
CA ASN A 483 12.66 -27.06 -0.40
C ASN A 483 12.58 -25.76 0.40
N ILE A 484 11.40 -25.44 0.99
CA ILE A 484 11.27 -24.28 1.89
C ILE A 484 12.15 -24.55 3.12
N ASN A 485 13.32 -23.91 3.15
CA ASN A 485 14.30 -24.06 4.20
C ASN A 485 14.27 -22.81 5.10
N VAL A 486 13.63 -22.97 6.26
CA VAL A 486 13.50 -21.88 7.24
C VAL A 486 14.83 -21.53 7.90
N THR A 487 15.75 -22.48 8.04
CA THR A 487 17.07 -22.27 8.68
C THR A 487 18.01 -21.46 7.80
N ASP A 488 18.07 -21.79 6.50
CA ASP A 488 18.93 -21.11 5.53
C ASP A 488 18.22 -19.93 4.85
N SER A 489 16.95 -19.68 5.19
CA SER A 489 16.13 -18.62 4.61
C SER A 489 16.05 -18.68 3.09
N THR A 490 15.79 -19.89 2.55
CA THR A 490 15.71 -20.14 1.09
C THR A 490 14.49 -20.99 0.73
N PHE A 491 14.12 -20.95 -0.55
CA PHE A 491 13.15 -21.84 -1.16
C PHE A 491 13.53 -22.09 -2.61
N THR A 492 13.13 -23.24 -3.17
CA THR A 492 13.31 -23.55 -4.60
C THR A 492 12.01 -23.26 -5.34
N ALA A 493 12.10 -22.60 -6.49
CA ALA A 493 10.96 -22.36 -7.38
C ALA A 493 11.27 -22.85 -8.80
N ASP A 494 10.25 -23.41 -9.44
CA ASP A 494 10.20 -23.78 -10.86
C ASP A 494 9.03 -23.01 -11.51
N PHE A 495 9.31 -22.24 -12.57
CA PHE A 495 8.30 -21.37 -13.19
C PHE A 495 8.63 -21.05 -14.64
N TYR A 496 7.60 -20.66 -15.39
CA TYR A 496 7.77 -19.98 -16.67
C TYR A 496 7.76 -18.47 -16.48
N LEU A 497 8.73 -17.79 -17.13
CA LEU A 497 8.81 -16.34 -17.25
C LEU A 497 8.60 -15.96 -18.70
N TRP A 498 7.64 -15.11 -19.01
CA TRP A 498 7.52 -14.56 -20.36
C TRP A 498 7.61 -13.03 -20.34
N MET A 499 7.99 -12.52 -21.51
CA MET A 499 8.07 -11.09 -21.78
C MET A 499 7.53 -10.80 -23.18
N ARG A 500 6.68 -9.75 -23.27
CA ARG A 500 6.17 -9.19 -24.52
C ARG A 500 6.54 -7.73 -24.59
N TYR A 501 7.22 -7.30 -25.68
CA TYR A 501 7.73 -5.93 -25.79
C TYR A 501 7.93 -5.52 -27.25
N ILE A 502 8.05 -4.19 -27.51
CA ILE A 502 8.45 -3.61 -28.79
C ILE A 502 9.93 -3.20 -28.70
N GLY A 503 10.72 -3.43 -29.75
CA GLY A 503 12.08 -2.92 -29.88
C GLY A 503 13.18 -3.90 -29.45
N SER A 504 14.14 -3.45 -28.64
CA SER A 504 15.42 -4.10 -28.40
C SER A 504 15.34 -5.32 -27.51
N ALA A 505 16.21 -6.33 -27.77
CA ALA A 505 16.44 -7.50 -26.93
C ALA A 505 16.94 -7.17 -25.49
N ASN A 506 17.37 -5.94 -25.22
CA ASN A 506 17.81 -5.51 -23.89
C ASN A 506 16.69 -5.63 -22.82
N ALA A 507 15.45 -5.76 -23.24
CA ALA A 507 14.32 -6.10 -22.37
C ALA A 507 14.48 -7.42 -21.62
N THR A 508 15.26 -8.37 -22.15
CA THR A 508 15.49 -9.70 -21.54
C THR A 508 16.76 -9.78 -20.69
N ASN A 509 17.56 -8.71 -20.64
CA ASN A 509 18.75 -8.65 -19.81
C ASN A 509 18.37 -8.37 -18.34
N ILE A 510 17.96 -9.43 -17.65
CA ILE A 510 17.53 -9.36 -16.26
C ILE A 510 18.47 -10.08 -15.33
N SER A 511 18.38 -9.74 -14.05
CA SER A 511 18.98 -10.46 -12.94
C SER A 511 17.94 -10.63 -11.83
N PHE A 512 17.83 -11.82 -11.28
CA PHE A 512 16.99 -12.05 -10.10
C PHE A 512 17.66 -11.46 -8.87
N THR A 513 16.96 -10.56 -8.18
CA THR A 513 17.52 -9.74 -7.12
C THR A 513 17.76 -10.51 -5.82
N ASN A 514 16.95 -11.54 -5.58
CA ASN A 514 17.04 -12.41 -4.41
C ASN A 514 17.48 -13.85 -4.75
N ALA A 515 18.08 -14.06 -5.92
CA ALA A 515 18.61 -15.37 -6.29
C ALA A 515 19.72 -15.81 -5.33
N SER A 516 19.67 -17.08 -4.91
CA SER A 516 20.76 -17.77 -4.23
C SER A 516 21.53 -18.66 -5.23
N SER A 517 20.80 -19.39 -6.06
CA SER A 517 21.37 -20.26 -7.10
C SER A 517 20.37 -20.38 -8.25
N VAL A 518 20.32 -19.38 -9.13
CA VAL A 518 19.45 -19.36 -10.30
C VAL A 518 20.28 -19.25 -11.55
N MET A 519 20.09 -20.17 -12.51
CA MET A 519 20.66 -20.06 -13.84
C MET A 519 19.62 -19.48 -14.80
N PHE A 520 19.90 -18.29 -15.32
CA PHE A 520 19.10 -17.62 -16.35
C PHE A 520 20.01 -17.12 -17.47
N ASP A 521 19.71 -17.53 -18.70
CA ASP A 521 20.40 -17.07 -19.90
C ASP A 521 19.37 -16.45 -20.87
N PRO A 522 19.40 -15.14 -21.09
CA PRO A 522 18.47 -14.46 -21.99
C PRO A 522 18.62 -14.91 -23.47
N SER A 523 19.72 -15.58 -23.82
CA SER A 523 19.98 -16.06 -25.19
C SER A 523 19.28 -17.40 -25.51
N THR A 524 18.76 -18.10 -24.50
CA THR A 524 18.18 -19.45 -24.63
C THR A 524 16.68 -19.52 -24.24
N PRO A 525 15.79 -18.75 -24.89
CA PRO A 525 14.37 -18.87 -24.62
C PRO A 525 13.80 -20.21 -25.10
N VAL A 526 12.83 -20.77 -24.36
CA VAL A 526 12.02 -21.92 -24.79
C VAL A 526 11.23 -21.59 -26.05
N THR A 527 10.72 -20.35 -26.12
CA THR A 527 9.99 -19.83 -27.28
C THR A 527 10.42 -18.39 -27.58
N SER A 528 10.64 -18.12 -28.87
CA SER A 528 11.00 -16.81 -29.39
C SER A 528 10.19 -16.53 -30.66
N GLN A 529 9.26 -15.57 -30.59
CA GLN A 529 8.37 -15.23 -31.69
C GLN A 529 8.20 -13.70 -31.81
N THR A 530 7.80 -13.24 -32.99
CA THR A 530 7.35 -11.86 -33.21
C THR A 530 5.94 -11.91 -33.76
N ILE A 531 4.97 -11.35 -33.00
CA ILE A 531 3.55 -11.38 -33.33
C ILE A 531 3.05 -9.93 -33.38
N ASN A 532 2.59 -9.49 -34.55
CA ASN A 532 2.09 -8.12 -34.76
C ASN A 532 3.07 -7.01 -34.29
N GLY A 533 4.38 -7.25 -34.49
CA GLY A 533 5.43 -6.28 -34.08
C GLY A 533 5.87 -6.40 -32.64
N LEU A 534 5.17 -7.16 -31.80
CA LEU A 534 5.56 -7.47 -30.42
C LEU A 534 6.50 -8.68 -30.42
N GLN A 535 7.64 -8.55 -29.77
CA GLN A 535 8.53 -9.63 -29.44
C GLN A 535 7.92 -10.44 -28.29
N TYR A 536 7.85 -11.76 -28.42
CA TYR A 536 7.47 -12.68 -27.37
C TYR A 536 8.65 -13.59 -27.04
N ARG A 537 9.02 -13.66 -25.77
CA ARG A 537 10.06 -14.54 -25.25
C ARG A 537 9.52 -15.30 -24.04
N LEU A 538 9.67 -16.62 -24.04
CA LEU A 538 9.29 -17.51 -22.94
C LEU A 538 10.54 -18.24 -22.44
N TYR A 539 10.74 -18.21 -21.14
CA TYR A 539 11.84 -18.90 -20.46
C TYR A 539 11.29 -19.89 -19.43
N HIS A 540 11.99 -21.00 -19.24
CA HIS A 540 11.78 -21.91 -18.12
C HIS A 540 12.90 -21.69 -17.12
N VAL A 541 12.57 -21.38 -15.89
CA VAL A 541 13.53 -20.99 -14.85
C VAL A 541 13.33 -21.87 -13.63
N THR A 542 14.42 -22.47 -13.17
CA THR A 542 14.45 -23.23 -11.91
C THR A 542 15.62 -22.75 -11.07
N GLY A 543 15.42 -22.57 -9.77
CA GLY A 543 16.51 -22.15 -8.89
C GLY A 543 16.08 -21.87 -7.47
N ASP A 544 17.09 -21.55 -6.64
CA ASP A 544 16.91 -21.24 -5.25
C ASP A 544 16.89 -19.72 -5.03
N PHE A 545 15.92 -19.27 -4.23
CA PHE A 545 15.70 -17.89 -3.89
C PHE A 545 15.83 -17.67 -2.39
N LYS A 546 16.30 -16.49 -1.98
CA LYS A 546 16.32 -16.05 -0.58
C LYS A 546 14.96 -15.52 -0.19
N ALA A 547 14.52 -15.83 1.03
CA ALA A 547 13.31 -15.30 1.62
C ALA A 547 13.64 -14.64 2.96
N ASP A 548 12.96 -13.54 3.28
CA ASP A 548 13.05 -12.89 4.59
C ASP A 548 11.86 -13.33 5.43
N TYR A 549 12.08 -14.37 6.26
CA TYR A 549 11.02 -14.97 7.06
C TYR A 549 10.84 -14.23 8.38
N ASP A 550 9.60 -13.88 8.71
CA ASP A 550 9.21 -13.31 10.00
C ASP A 550 8.63 -14.39 10.93
N TYR A 551 9.31 -14.65 12.05
CA TYR A 551 8.93 -15.67 13.02
C TYR A 551 8.29 -15.11 14.29
N HIS A 552 7.97 -13.81 14.39
CA HIS A 552 7.37 -13.23 15.59
C HIS A 552 6.12 -13.99 16.04
N ASP A 553 5.29 -14.38 15.09
CA ASP A 553 4.04 -15.09 15.33
C ASP A 553 4.17 -16.62 15.31
N TYR A 554 5.40 -17.16 15.20
CA TYR A 554 5.60 -18.62 15.12
C TYR A 554 4.89 -19.38 16.25
N PRO A 555 4.15 -20.49 15.98
CA PRO A 555 3.94 -21.19 14.70
C PRO A 555 2.71 -20.72 13.90
N PHE A 556 2.11 -19.59 14.23
CA PHE A 556 0.97 -19.00 13.53
C PHE A 556 1.39 -18.06 12.39
N ASP A 557 2.63 -18.18 11.97
CA ASP A 557 3.29 -17.30 11.01
C ASP A 557 2.75 -17.46 9.59
N GLN A 558 2.68 -16.33 8.89
CA GLN A 558 2.52 -16.25 7.44
C GLN A 558 3.85 -15.77 6.87
N GLN A 559 4.29 -16.39 5.79
CA GLN A 559 5.55 -16.07 5.15
C GLN A 559 5.34 -15.60 3.71
N GLN A 560 6.25 -14.76 3.24
CA GLN A 560 6.25 -14.29 1.87
C GLN A 560 7.43 -14.90 1.11
N LEU A 561 7.12 -15.61 0.04
CA LEU A 561 8.10 -16.10 -0.92
C LEU A 561 8.12 -15.13 -2.10
N ILE A 562 9.22 -14.47 -2.29
CA ILE A 562 9.37 -13.43 -3.30
C ILE A 562 10.24 -13.97 -4.44
N ILE A 563 9.78 -13.78 -5.68
CA ILE A 563 10.55 -13.94 -6.88
C ILE A 563 10.61 -12.57 -7.54
N SER A 564 11.78 -11.96 -7.57
CA SER A 564 11.93 -10.62 -8.13
C SER A 564 13.14 -10.52 -9.06
N PHE A 565 12.99 -9.75 -10.13
CA PHE A 565 14.07 -9.47 -11.07
C PHE A 565 14.10 -7.98 -11.43
N GLN A 566 15.26 -7.52 -11.88
CA GLN A 566 15.46 -6.17 -12.43
C GLN A 566 16.21 -6.22 -13.74
N ASN A 567 16.06 -5.19 -14.58
CA ASN A 567 16.93 -5.00 -15.73
C ASN A 567 18.35 -4.66 -15.27
N THR A 568 19.35 -5.13 -16.02
CA THR A 568 20.77 -4.91 -15.66
C THR A 568 21.46 -3.86 -16.53
N LEU A 569 20.82 -3.43 -17.62
CA LEU A 569 21.40 -2.51 -18.60
C LEU A 569 20.64 -1.19 -18.70
N LEU A 570 19.30 -1.25 -18.77
CA LEU A 570 18.45 -0.09 -18.98
C LEU A 570 17.90 0.41 -17.65
N THR A 571 17.97 1.72 -17.45
CA THR A 571 17.39 2.36 -16.27
C THR A 571 15.85 2.37 -16.32
N GLY A 572 15.22 2.63 -15.18
CA GLY A 572 13.77 2.75 -15.08
C GLY A 572 13.17 3.82 -16.01
N ASP A 573 13.93 4.88 -16.31
CA ASP A 573 13.49 5.91 -17.27
C ASP A 573 13.43 5.40 -18.72
N GLN A 574 14.22 4.38 -19.05
CA GLN A 574 14.34 3.83 -20.42
C GLN A 574 13.44 2.63 -20.65
N LEU A 575 13.16 1.84 -19.60
CA LEU A 575 12.36 0.62 -19.66
C LEU A 575 11.60 0.40 -18.36
N VAL A 576 10.33 0.01 -18.47
CA VAL A 576 9.51 -0.41 -17.33
C VAL A 576 8.92 -1.79 -17.58
N TYR A 577 9.06 -2.68 -16.58
CA TYR A 577 8.31 -3.94 -16.56
C TYR A 577 6.93 -3.71 -15.95
N VAL A 578 5.92 -4.19 -16.65
CA VAL A 578 4.53 -4.11 -16.21
C VAL A 578 3.94 -5.52 -16.12
N ILE A 579 2.94 -5.67 -15.28
CA ILE A 579 2.25 -6.94 -15.10
C ILE A 579 1.47 -7.27 -16.38
N ASP A 580 1.73 -8.41 -16.99
CA ASP A 580 0.95 -8.89 -18.13
C ASP A 580 -0.37 -9.51 -17.67
N THR A 581 -1.33 -8.68 -17.30
CA THR A 581 -2.64 -9.13 -16.77
C THR A 581 -3.40 -9.98 -17.79
N GLN A 582 -3.26 -9.71 -19.08
CA GLN A 582 -3.85 -10.51 -20.14
C GLN A 582 -3.18 -11.88 -20.26
N GLY A 583 -1.84 -11.92 -20.21
CA GLY A 583 -1.08 -13.17 -20.26
C GLY A 583 -1.32 -14.04 -19.03
N LEU A 584 -1.47 -13.43 -17.86
CA LEU A 584 -1.77 -14.09 -16.60
C LEU A 584 -3.25 -14.51 -16.47
N GLN A 585 -4.14 -14.00 -17.31
CA GLN A 585 -5.60 -14.24 -17.25
C GLN A 585 -6.17 -14.03 -15.83
N LEU A 586 -5.69 -13.00 -15.12
CA LEU A 586 -6.03 -12.76 -13.71
C LEU A 586 -7.54 -12.64 -13.45
N GLU A 587 -8.32 -12.23 -14.46
CA GLU A 587 -9.77 -12.13 -14.34
C GLU A 587 -10.51 -13.48 -14.41
N GLN A 588 -9.86 -14.53 -14.90
CA GLN A 588 -10.52 -15.84 -15.14
C GLN A 588 -10.31 -16.86 -14.01
N HIS A 589 -9.78 -16.48 -12.85
CA HIS A 589 -9.53 -17.34 -11.69
C HIS A 589 -8.57 -18.53 -11.91
N THR A 590 -8.00 -18.72 -13.10
CA THR A 590 -7.15 -19.86 -13.44
C THR A 590 -5.80 -19.85 -12.72
N THR A 591 -5.19 -18.67 -12.53
CA THR A 591 -3.90 -18.54 -11.85
C THR A 591 -3.94 -18.88 -10.35
N MET A 592 -5.09 -18.68 -9.68
CA MET A 592 -5.25 -19.08 -8.26
C MET A 592 -5.26 -20.61 -8.11
N ASP A 593 -5.82 -21.33 -9.07
CA ASP A 593 -5.88 -22.79 -9.00
C ASP A 593 -4.54 -23.42 -9.36
N ASP A 594 -3.81 -22.87 -10.32
CA ASP A 594 -2.47 -23.32 -10.69
C ASP A 594 -1.46 -23.09 -9.54
N ALA A 595 -1.50 -21.94 -8.88
CA ALA A 595 -0.67 -21.68 -7.70
C ALA A 595 -1.02 -22.63 -6.54
N LYS A 596 -2.30 -22.96 -6.33
CA LYS A 596 -2.69 -23.97 -5.34
C LYS A 596 -2.09 -25.34 -5.67
N VAL A 597 -2.05 -25.74 -6.95
CA VAL A 597 -1.46 -27.00 -7.39
C VAL A 597 0.03 -27.03 -7.09
N ALA A 598 0.76 -25.95 -7.35
CA ALA A 598 2.18 -25.83 -7.06
C ALA A 598 2.54 -26.05 -5.58
N PHE A 599 1.57 -25.81 -4.66
CA PHE A 599 1.74 -25.97 -3.20
C PHE A 599 1.08 -27.23 -2.62
N GLN A 600 0.36 -28.03 -3.40
CA GLN A 600 -0.32 -29.24 -2.88
C GLN A 600 0.64 -30.27 -2.27
N LEU A 601 1.87 -30.33 -2.73
CA LEU A 601 2.89 -31.25 -2.26
C LEU A 601 3.57 -30.83 -0.95
N LEU A 602 3.35 -29.61 -0.46
CA LEU A 602 3.95 -29.12 0.77
C LEU A 602 3.15 -29.57 2.00
N SER A 603 3.73 -30.48 2.79
CA SER A 603 3.09 -31.02 3.97
C SER A 603 2.85 -29.98 5.08
N SER A 604 3.74 -28.99 5.21
CA SER A 604 3.77 -28.05 6.35
C SER A 604 3.16 -26.68 6.03
N TRP A 605 2.87 -26.35 4.77
CA TRP A 605 2.43 -25.03 4.34
C TRP A 605 1.13 -25.08 3.52
N THR A 606 0.39 -24.00 3.56
CA THR A 606 -0.83 -23.78 2.77
C THR A 606 -0.67 -22.48 1.98
N TYR A 607 -0.98 -22.50 0.70
CA TYR A 607 -1.07 -21.32 -0.15
C TYR A 607 -2.20 -20.38 0.30
N ARG A 608 -1.97 -19.07 0.30
CA ARG A 608 -2.96 -18.04 0.61
C ARG A 608 -3.26 -17.12 -0.58
N SER A 609 -2.24 -16.50 -1.14
CA SER A 609 -2.41 -15.57 -2.26
C SER A 609 -1.12 -15.38 -3.04
N THR A 610 -1.26 -14.96 -4.29
CA THR A 610 -0.17 -14.44 -5.12
C THR A 610 -0.48 -13.00 -5.50
N GLN A 611 0.54 -12.15 -5.46
CA GLN A 611 0.46 -10.75 -5.85
C GLN A 611 1.65 -10.43 -6.76
N TYR A 612 1.40 -9.60 -7.77
CA TYR A 612 2.43 -9.07 -8.66
C TYR A 612 2.55 -7.57 -8.46
N ALA A 613 3.75 -7.03 -8.63
CA ALA A 613 4.01 -5.61 -8.59
C ALA A 613 5.11 -5.24 -9.59
N SER A 614 4.97 -4.08 -10.23
CA SER A 614 6.08 -3.41 -10.88
C SER A 614 6.94 -2.75 -9.80
N ASP A 615 8.24 -3.03 -9.80
CA ASP A 615 9.12 -2.53 -8.75
C ASP A 615 10.25 -1.68 -9.32
N THR A 616 10.79 -0.80 -8.50
CA THR A 616 11.93 0.05 -8.84
C THR A 616 13.07 -0.21 -7.87
N PHE A 617 14.17 -0.72 -8.39
CA PHE A 617 15.37 -1.03 -7.62
C PHE A 617 16.35 0.13 -7.67
N THR A 618 16.52 0.82 -6.55
CA THR A 618 17.40 1.97 -6.42
C THR A 618 18.78 1.56 -5.93
N ASN A 619 19.82 1.81 -6.71
CA ASN A 619 21.19 1.65 -6.26
C ASN A 619 21.59 2.77 -5.30
N ARG A 620 22.04 2.38 -4.10
CA ARG A 620 22.53 3.35 -3.07
C ARG A 620 23.90 3.92 -3.39
N SER A 621 24.65 3.30 -4.29
CA SER A 621 25.96 3.75 -4.74
C SER A 621 25.91 4.24 -6.18
N THR A 622 26.92 5.02 -6.58
CA THR A 622 27.09 5.47 -7.97
C THR A 622 27.59 4.36 -8.90
N LEU A 623 27.82 3.16 -8.39
CA LEU A 623 28.49 2.04 -9.09
C LEU A 623 29.80 2.46 -9.78
N GLY A 624 30.46 3.50 -9.24
CA GLY A 624 31.70 4.04 -9.81
C GLY A 624 31.50 4.93 -11.04
N ASN A 625 30.29 5.29 -11.40
CA ASN A 625 30.02 6.20 -12.53
C ASN A 625 30.45 7.63 -12.18
N PRO A 626 31.48 8.20 -12.86
CA PRO A 626 31.98 9.52 -12.54
C PRO A 626 30.96 10.65 -12.72
N LEU A 627 29.97 10.47 -13.61
CA LEU A 627 28.90 11.46 -13.85
C LEU A 627 27.99 11.64 -12.63
N LEU A 628 27.93 10.64 -11.75
CA LEU A 628 27.09 10.66 -10.57
C LEU A 628 27.84 11.10 -9.30
N PHE A 629 29.15 11.35 -9.37
CA PHE A 629 29.94 11.79 -8.20
C PHE A 629 29.45 13.16 -7.73
N ASN A 630 29.27 13.28 -6.41
CA ASN A 630 28.76 14.49 -5.75
C ASN A 630 27.36 14.94 -6.19
N THR A 631 26.59 14.05 -6.83
CA THR A 631 25.17 14.30 -7.14
C THR A 631 24.27 13.60 -6.13
N GLN A 632 23.02 14.03 -6.02
CA GLN A 632 21.98 13.32 -5.27
C GLN A 632 21.21 12.30 -6.15
N VAL A 633 21.59 12.20 -7.42
CA VAL A 633 20.95 11.30 -8.39
C VAL A 633 21.36 9.87 -8.12
N ARG A 634 20.40 8.97 -8.10
CA ARG A 634 20.58 7.53 -7.96
C ARG A 634 20.15 6.84 -9.24
N THR A 635 20.80 5.74 -9.57
CA THR A 635 20.38 4.92 -10.70
C THR A 635 19.26 4.00 -10.23
N GLU A 636 18.15 4.07 -10.93
CA GLU A 636 16.96 3.25 -10.69
C GLU A 636 16.77 2.30 -11.86
N TYR A 637 16.49 1.04 -11.55
CA TYR A 637 16.21 0.00 -12.53
C TYR A 637 14.79 -0.52 -12.33
N SER A 638 14.06 -0.69 -13.42
CA SER A 638 12.75 -1.33 -13.35
C SER A 638 12.88 -2.84 -13.19
N GLY A 639 11.96 -3.43 -12.47
CA GLY A 639 11.80 -4.85 -12.30
C GLY A 639 10.36 -5.27 -12.06
N LEU A 640 10.17 -6.57 -11.89
CA LEU A 640 8.90 -7.17 -11.52
C LEU A 640 9.09 -8.04 -10.28
N GLU A 641 8.12 -7.98 -9.40
CA GLU A 641 8.05 -8.81 -8.21
C GLU A 641 6.78 -9.66 -8.23
N MET A 642 6.94 -10.95 -7.94
CA MET A 642 5.86 -11.88 -7.61
C MET A 642 6.01 -12.27 -6.15
N THR A 643 5.05 -11.90 -5.33
CA THR A 643 5.00 -12.23 -3.90
C THR A 643 3.94 -13.30 -3.65
N ILE A 644 4.36 -14.43 -3.10
CA ILE A 644 3.51 -15.56 -2.77
C ILE A 644 3.37 -15.63 -1.26
N THR A 645 2.16 -15.49 -0.74
CA THR A 645 1.88 -15.62 0.69
C THR A 645 1.51 -17.05 1.01
N ILE A 646 2.25 -17.64 1.96
CA ILE A 646 2.00 -18.98 2.49
C ILE A 646 1.76 -18.91 4.00
N GLN A 647 1.00 -19.85 4.51
CA GLN A 647 0.71 -19.98 5.92
C GLN A 647 1.07 -21.37 6.42
N ARG A 648 1.68 -21.43 7.61
CA ARG A 648 2.00 -22.71 8.26
C ARG A 648 0.75 -23.48 8.65
N LYS A 649 0.74 -24.82 8.43
CA LYS A 649 -0.30 -25.72 8.94
C LYS A 649 -0.11 -25.91 10.43
N VAL A 650 -0.84 -25.13 11.22
CA VAL A 650 -0.62 -24.99 12.67
C VAL A 650 -1.02 -26.24 13.45
N ILE A 651 -2.13 -26.91 13.09
CA ILE A 651 -2.69 -28.03 13.87
C ILE A 651 -1.71 -29.21 14.02
N PRO A 652 -1.08 -29.74 12.96
CA PRO A 652 -0.10 -30.80 13.12
C PRO A 652 1.09 -30.40 13.99
N TYR A 653 1.53 -29.15 13.86
CA TYR A 653 2.62 -28.59 14.65
C TYR A 653 2.26 -28.49 16.14
N LEU A 654 1.07 -27.96 16.46
CA LEU A 654 0.59 -27.87 17.85
C LEU A 654 0.48 -29.25 18.52
N ILE A 655 0.00 -30.26 17.79
CA ILE A 655 -0.10 -31.62 18.34
C ILE A 655 1.28 -32.17 18.67
N SER A 656 2.26 -32.00 17.79
CA SER A 656 3.62 -32.54 18.01
C SER A 656 4.39 -31.83 19.13
N HIS A 657 4.23 -30.52 19.30
CA HIS A 657 5.05 -29.71 20.23
C HIS A 657 4.29 -29.24 21.48
N LEU A 658 3.02 -28.85 21.35
CA LEU A 658 2.23 -28.37 22.50
C LEU A 658 1.63 -29.49 23.36
N LEU A 659 1.39 -30.69 22.80
CA LEU A 659 0.82 -31.79 23.59
C LEU A 659 1.73 -32.14 24.80
N ALA A 660 3.04 -32.23 24.58
CA ALA A 660 4.01 -32.48 25.66
C ALA A 660 3.96 -31.37 26.73
N LEU A 661 3.87 -30.12 26.32
CA LEU A 661 3.78 -28.98 27.22
C LEU A 661 2.46 -28.98 27.99
N VAL A 662 1.33 -29.31 27.36
CA VAL A 662 0.03 -29.48 28.03
C VAL A 662 0.09 -30.56 29.12
N LEU A 663 0.73 -31.69 28.81
CA LEU A 663 0.93 -32.77 29.81
C LEU A 663 1.80 -32.29 30.99
N LEU A 664 2.81 -31.45 30.75
CA LEU A 664 3.61 -30.85 31.82
C LEU A 664 2.80 -29.87 32.67
N PHE A 665 1.91 -29.06 32.07
CA PHE A 665 0.96 -28.23 32.80
C PHE A 665 0.06 -29.08 33.69
N LEU A 666 -0.48 -30.20 33.19
CA LEU A 666 -1.29 -31.12 33.97
C LEU A 666 -0.48 -31.78 35.07
N LEU A 667 0.78 -32.15 34.83
CA LEU A 667 1.66 -32.75 35.84
C LEU A 667 1.94 -31.78 37.00
N VAL A 668 2.26 -30.52 36.70
CA VAL A 668 2.45 -29.49 37.75
C VAL A 668 1.14 -29.22 38.48
N TYR A 669 0.00 -29.19 37.79
CA TYR A 669 -1.30 -29.05 38.43
C TYR A 669 -1.61 -30.26 39.37
N ALA A 670 -1.33 -31.49 38.91
CA ALA A 670 -1.49 -32.70 39.71
C ALA A 670 -0.60 -32.69 40.97
N SER A 671 0.61 -32.11 40.87
CA SER A 671 1.49 -31.99 42.06
C SER A 671 0.87 -31.16 43.19
N LEU A 672 -0.05 -30.22 42.86
CA LEU A 672 -0.73 -29.39 43.87
C LEU A 672 -1.71 -30.19 44.76
N PHE A 673 -2.14 -31.40 44.36
CA PHE A 673 -2.98 -32.29 45.15
C PHE A 673 -2.19 -33.14 46.14
N ILE A 674 -0.86 -33.20 46.00
CA ILE A 674 0.01 -33.92 46.95
C ILE A 674 -0.03 -33.19 48.30
N SER A 675 -0.13 -33.94 49.38
CA SER A 675 -0.15 -33.37 50.74
C SER A 675 1.13 -32.56 51.02
N THR A 676 0.98 -31.48 51.77
CA THR A 676 2.11 -30.64 52.21
C THR A 676 3.14 -31.40 53.04
N LYS A 677 2.73 -32.53 53.65
CA LYS A 677 3.64 -33.45 54.36
C LYS A 677 4.64 -34.17 53.45
N HIS A 678 4.38 -34.22 52.15
CA HIS A 678 5.24 -34.82 51.12
C HIS A 678 5.80 -33.74 50.20
N LEU A 679 6.34 -32.68 50.77
CA LEU A 679 6.85 -31.54 50.03
C LEU A 679 7.95 -31.94 49.04
N GLY A 680 8.83 -32.86 49.43
CA GLY A 680 9.89 -33.36 48.55
C GLY A 680 9.38 -33.89 47.21
N ASP A 681 8.32 -34.72 47.27
CA ASP A 681 7.70 -35.27 46.05
C ASP A 681 7.08 -34.18 45.17
N ARG A 682 6.45 -33.17 45.78
CA ARG A 682 5.89 -32.02 45.09
C ARG A 682 6.96 -31.19 44.37
N LEU A 683 8.08 -30.94 45.05
CA LEU A 683 9.22 -30.18 44.46
C LEU A 683 9.87 -30.97 43.32
N VAL A 684 10.09 -32.29 43.52
CA VAL A 684 10.69 -33.15 42.47
C VAL A 684 9.85 -33.10 41.18
N LEU A 685 8.52 -33.27 41.29
CA LEU A 685 7.65 -33.21 40.11
C LEU A 685 7.70 -31.83 39.41
N THR A 686 7.70 -30.76 40.21
CA THR A 686 7.72 -29.40 39.64
C THR A 686 9.07 -29.08 39.00
N VAL A 687 10.19 -29.48 39.64
CA VAL A 687 11.56 -29.28 39.03
C VAL A 687 11.72 -30.15 37.80
N THR A 688 11.25 -31.39 37.82
CA THR A 688 11.31 -32.28 36.64
C THR A 688 10.52 -31.67 35.46
N ALA A 689 9.30 -31.16 35.72
CA ALA A 689 8.51 -30.48 34.71
C ALA A 689 9.20 -29.23 34.17
N LEU A 690 9.83 -28.43 35.03
CA LEU A 690 10.60 -27.25 34.65
C LEU A 690 11.77 -27.62 33.72
N LEU A 691 12.58 -28.61 34.12
CA LEU A 691 13.73 -29.05 33.33
C LEU A 691 13.30 -29.65 31.99
N THR A 692 12.27 -30.50 32.00
CA THR A 692 11.74 -31.09 30.77
C THR A 692 11.22 -29.99 29.79
N SER A 693 10.51 -28.99 30.31
CA SER A 693 10.01 -27.89 29.49
C SER A 693 11.15 -27.00 28.95
N ALA A 694 12.25 -26.85 29.69
CA ALA A 694 13.43 -26.15 29.17
C ALA A 694 14.09 -26.90 27.99
N VAL A 695 14.15 -28.25 28.08
CA VAL A 695 14.64 -29.06 26.94
C VAL A 695 13.71 -28.98 25.74
N LEU A 696 12.39 -28.96 25.96
CA LEU A 696 11.41 -28.78 24.88
C LEU A 696 11.54 -27.40 24.21
N LEU A 697 11.78 -26.35 25.00
CA LEU A 697 12.02 -25.01 24.45
C LEU A 697 13.30 -24.98 23.61
N LEU A 698 14.38 -25.66 24.06
CA LEU A 698 15.60 -25.77 23.24
C LEU A 698 15.36 -26.52 21.92
N ALA A 699 14.54 -27.59 21.96
CA ALA A 699 14.16 -28.29 20.73
C ALA A 699 13.38 -27.39 19.76
N VAL A 700 12.41 -26.61 20.23
CA VAL A 700 11.67 -25.63 19.43
C VAL A 700 12.62 -24.58 18.84
N ASN A 701 13.52 -24.04 19.64
CA ASN A 701 14.47 -23.03 19.17
C ASN A 701 15.47 -23.58 18.15
N SER A 702 15.78 -24.87 18.18
CA SER A 702 16.68 -25.49 17.20
C SER A 702 16.06 -25.67 15.81
N GLU A 703 14.73 -25.57 15.68
CA GLU A 703 14.02 -25.58 14.39
C GLU A 703 14.02 -24.24 13.69
N LEU A 704 14.41 -23.17 14.40
CA LEU A 704 14.46 -21.82 13.88
C LEU A 704 15.89 -21.37 13.61
N PRO A 705 16.13 -20.44 12.67
CA PRO A 705 17.45 -19.81 12.52
C PRO A 705 17.82 -19.02 13.78
N ALA A 706 19.07 -18.57 13.86
CA ALA A 706 19.52 -17.69 14.93
C ALA A 706 18.85 -16.30 14.80
N ILE A 707 17.69 -16.14 15.44
CA ILE A 707 16.91 -14.90 15.45
C ILE A 707 17.21 -14.07 16.72
N GLY A 708 17.21 -12.74 16.58
CA GLY A 708 17.50 -11.81 17.68
C GLY A 708 16.29 -11.42 18.54
N TYR A 709 15.15 -12.12 18.42
CA TYR A 709 13.91 -11.80 19.12
C TYR A 709 13.19 -13.06 19.62
N VAL A 710 12.19 -12.85 20.47
CA VAL A 710 11.42 -13.93 21.08
C VAL A 710 10.18 -14.21 20.23
N VAL A 711 9.97 -15.49 19.89
CA VAL A 711 8.79 -15.93 19.13
C VAL A 711 7.58 -16.14 20.04
N SER A 712 6.38 -16.03 19.49
CA SER A 712 5.10 -16.16 20.22
C SER A 712 5.02 -17.43 21.05
N LEU A 713 5.46 -18.56 20.52
CA LEU A 713 5.44 -19.84 21.22
C LEU A 713 6.33 -19.84 22.48
N SER A 714 7.48 -19.15 22.45
CA SER A 714 8.40 -19.10 23.59
C SER A 714 7.78 -18.44 24.82
N TYR A 715 6.85 -17.50 24.66
CA TYR A 715 6.15 -16.87 25.80
C TYR A 715 5.35 -17.87 26.61
N ILE A 716 4.78 -18.91 26.00
CA ILE A 716 4.05 -19.97 26.72
C ILE A 716 5.01 -20.70 27.66
N TYR A 717 6.22 -21.03 27.20
CA TYR A 717 7.26 -21.67 28.01
C TYR A 717 7.73 -20.76 29.16
N TYR A 718 7.94 -19.47 28.90
CA TYR A 718 8.35 -18.52 29.95
C TYR A 718 7.27 -18.35 31.02
N ILE A 719 6.00 -18.30 30.63
CA ILE A 719 4.88 -18.29 31.58
C ILE A 719 4.86 -19.61 32.40
N PHE A 720 5.09 -20.75 31.73
CA PHE A 720 5.18 -22.03 32.43
C PHE A 720 6.33 -22.04 33.44
N PHE A 721 7.52 -21.55 33.10
CA PHE A 721 8.64 -21.43 34.03
C PHE A 721 8.28 -20.54 35.23
N ALA A 722 7.63 -19.42 35.01
CA ALA A 722 7.18 -18.53 36.09
C ALA A 722 6.15 -19.22 37.00
N ILE A 723 5.23 -20.01 36.45
CA ILE A 723 4.25 -20.79 37.20
C ILE A 723 4.96 -21.88 38.05
N CYS A 724 5.90 -22.62 37.49
CA CYS A 724 6.68 -23.63 38.22
C CYS A 724 7.44 -22.99 39.36
N LEU A 725 8.13 -21.85 39.13
CA LEU A 725 8.84 -21.12 40.17
C LEU A 725 7.89 -20.65 41.31
N LEU A 726 6.72 -20.10 40.92
CA LEU A 726 5.69 -19.69 41.87
C LEU A 726 5.23 -20.89 42.73
N CYS A 727 4.94 -22.02 42.09
CA CYS A 727 4.53 -23.26 42.82
C CYS A 727 5.60 -23.73 43.78
N MET A 728 6.87 -23.70 43.43
CA MET A 728 7.98 -24.05 44.28
C MET A 728 8.12 -23.10 45.49
N ILE A 729 8.10 -21.78 45.23
CA ILE A 729 8.21 -20.77 46.30
C ILE A 729 7.03 -20.92 47.30
N VAL A 730 5.80 -21.05 46.79
CA VAL A 730 4.62 -21.20 47.66
C VAL A 730 4.67 -22.52 48.41
N ALA A 731 5.17 -23.59 47.82
CA ALA A 731 5.35 -24.87 48.49
C ALA A 731 6.32 -24.75 49.68
N LEU A 732 7.51 -24.15 49.48
CA LEU A 732 8.48 -23.87 50.56
C LEU A 732 7.91 -22.96 51.66
N MET A 733 7.07 -21.99 51.29
CA MET A 733 6.41 -21.12 52.26
C MET A 733 5.35 -21.92 53.10
N MET A 734 4.63 -22.82 52.46
CA MET A 734 3.65 -23.68 53.14
C MET A 734 4.34 -24.64 54.15
N GLU A 735 5.47 -25.24 53.79
CA GLU A 735 6.29 -26.04 54.70
C GLU A 735 6.66 -25.26 55.96
N LYS A 736 7.20 -24.06 55.77
CA LYS A 736 7.58 -23.19 56.87
C LYS A 736 6.40 -22.75 57.73
N MET A 737 5.19 -22.60 57.15
CA MET A 737 3.97 -22.30 57.87
C MET A 737 3.47 -23.52 58.70
N GLU A 738 3.66 -24.74 58.17
CA GLU A 738 3.33 -25.99 58.85
C GLU A 738 4.24 -26.20 60.05
N GLU A 739 5.55 -25.97 59.94
CA GLU A 739 6.51 -25.95 61.04
C GLU A 739 6.08 -25.03 62.21
N TYR A 740 5.38 -23.92 61.90
CA TYR A 740 4.85 -23.00 62.91
C TYR A 740 3.43 -23.34 63.37
N GLY A 741 2.88 -24.54 63.05
CA GLY A 741 1.57 -24.99 63.45
C GLY A 741 0.38 -24.23 62.87
N LYS A 742 0.52 -23.65 61.67
CA LYS A 742 -0.51 -22.83 61.00
C LYS A 742 -1.31 -23.60 59.95
N ASP A 743 -1.82 -24.79 60.24
CA ASP A 743 -2.49 -25.72 59.33
C ASP A 743 -3.63 -25.06 58.52
N THR A 744 -4.45 -24.22 59.16
CA THR A 744 -5.56 -23.53 58.50
C THR A 744 -5.07 -22.52 57.45
N ALA A 745 -3.93 -21.87 57.69
CA ALA A 745 -3.32 -20.95 56.73
C ALA A 745 -2.72 -21.71 55.54
N VAL A 746 -2.07 -22.85 55.79
CA VAL A 746 -1.53 -23.74 54.75
C VAL A 746 -2.63 -24.18 53.78
N ARG A 747 -3.77 -24.69 54.32
CA ARG A 747 -4.91 -25.11 53.51
C ARG A 747 -5.49 -23.98 52.66
N ARG A 748 -5.63 -22.76 53.20
CA ARG A 748 -6.08 -21.59 52.47
C ARG A 748 -5.11 -21.20 51.36
N THR A 749 -3.81 -21.18 51.64
CA THR A 749 -2.75 -20.85 50.65
C THR A 749 -2.76 -21.85 49.48
N ASN A 750 -2.94 -23.16 49.77
CA ASN A 750 -3.02 -24.16 48.72
C ASN A 750 -4.26 -23.96 47.83
N ILE A 751 -5.44 -23.67 48.39
CA ILE A 751 -6.65 -23.38 47.61
C ILE A 751 -6.44 -22.13 46.72
N ILE A 752 -5.83 -21.09 47.25
CA ILE A 752 -5.51 -19.85 46.49
C ILE A 752 -4.56 -20.19 45.33
N LEU A 753 -3.55 -21.05 45.58
CA LEU A 753 -2.61 -21.46 44.53
C LEU A 753 -3.30 -22.22 43.39
N HIS A 754 -4.26 -23.12 43.67
CA HIS A 754 -5.07 -23.80 42.66
C HIS A 754 -5.86 -22.80 41.82
N ILE A 755 -6.49 -21.80 42.46
CA ILE A 755 -7.27 -20.77 41.74
C ILE A 755 -6.35 -19.94 40.84
N ILE A 756 -5.22 -19.46 41.35
CA ILE A 756 -4.25 -18.66 40.58
C ILE A 756 -3.73 -19.46 39.39
N TYR A 757 -3.36 -20.72 39.60
CA TYR A 757 -2.86 -21.59 38.53
C TYR A 757 -3.87 -21.71 37.38
N LEU A 758 -5.11 -22.12 37.70
CA LEU A 758 -6.17 -22.28 36.71
C LEU A 758 -6.50 -20.94 35.99
N THR A 759 -6.52 -19.84 36.76
CA THR A 759 -6.79 -18.52 36.18
C THR A 759 -5.71 -18.13 35.18
N ILE A 760 -4.43 -18.29 35.50
CA ILE A 760 -3.32 -17.93 34.57
C ILE A 760 -3.40 -18.79 33.31
N VAL A 761 -3.57 -20.11 33.46
CA VAL A 761 -3.64 -21.01 32.29
C VAL A 761 -4.84 -20.65 31.40
N THR A 762 -6.01 -20.42 32.01
CA THR A 762 -7.22 -20.04 31.24
C THR A 762 -7.04 -18.73 30.51
N VAL A 763 -6.47 -17.71 31.16
CA VAL A 763 -6.20 -16.40 30.52
C VAL A 763 -5.24 -16.55 29.35
N VAL A 764 -4.16 -17.31 29.51
CA VAL A 764 -3.19 -17.56 28.42
C VAL A 764 -3.87 -18.21 27.21
N VAL A 765 -4.66 -19.27 27.44
CA VAL A 765 -5.39 -19.98 26.37
C VAL A 765 -6.35 -19.04 25.66
N ILE A 766 -7.13 -18.24 26.42
CA ILE A 766 -8.07 -17.26 25.81
C ILE A 766 -7.32 -16.22 25.00
N CYS A 767 -6.23 -15.65 25.52
CA CYS A 767 -5.43 -14.67 24.80
C CYS A 767 -4.93 -15.22 23.46
N TYR A 768 -4.36 -16.43 23.44
CA TYR A 768 -3.90 -17.06 22.20
C TYR A 768 -5.06 -17.35 21.25
N MET A 769 -6.20 -17.82 21.73
CA MET A 769 -7.37 -18.04 20.88
C MET A 769 -7.89 -16.73 20.25
N VAL A 770 -7.91 -15.64 21.01
CA VAL A 770 -8.38 -14.34 20.50
C VAL A 770 -7.39 -13.74 19.51
N ILE A 771 -6.09 -13.76 19.80
CA ILE A 771 -5.04 -13.17 18.94
C ILE A 771 -4.95 -13.91 17.60
N TYR A 772 -5.01 -15.24 17.64
CA TYR A 772 -4.76 -16.09 16.46
C TYR A 772 -6.02 -16.75 15.90
N SER A 773 -7.24 -16.32 16.31
CA SER A 773 -8.51 -16.92 15.86
C SER A 773 -8.64 -17.06 14.34
N ASN A 774 -8.18 -16.04 13.60
CA ASN A 774 -8.24 -16.02 12.14
C ASN A 774 -7.16 -16.85 11.44
N ARG A 775 -6.24 -17.46 12.20
CA ARG A 775 -5.11 -18.26 11.67
C ARG A 775 -5.22 -19.76 11.97
N PHE A 776 -6.25 -20.16 12.70
CA PHE A 776 -6.58 -21.58 12.93
C PHE A 776 -7.37 -22.22 11.77
N ILE A 777 -7.97 -21.40 10.94
CA ILE A 777 -8.76 -21.76 9.75
C ILE A 777 -7.87 -21.53 8.51
#